data_995be0bd83bf4daaa10b4fbeae48fcde
#
_entry.id   995be0bd83bf4daaa10b4fbeae48fcde
#
_cell.length_a   1.000
_cell.length_b   1.000
_cell.length_c   1.000
_cell.angle_alpha   90.00
_cell.angle_beta   90.00
_cell.angle_gamma   90.00
#
_symmetry.space_group_name_H-M   'P 1'
#
loop_
_entity.id
_entity.type
_entity.pdbx_description
1 polymer ?
#
loop_
_entity_poly.entity_id
_entity_poly.type
_entity_poly.pdbx_seq_one_letter_code
_entity_poly.pdbx_strand_id
1 'polypeptide(L)'
;MKTTRIMGMLLLSAAFLFSSCAKKQDDGKVAFLDREVDVKSFLTGFPYSTWGFYLSDDATKLYYLRNDEPSPLVMLDLTKSTDISQGDVISSDDWSKKNFWSPSWNEKDGFLYWMGDQRNDEKIDLYRMDPKTGETTCFTDVPYIYGWSFNDAKDKAFYVARIDQVGDDHVDEFHILDLKTQEDKTVCTDRPDFRMTWTEIASSPDDSGCLLTVLKNVNRTFTNIAYLDYATGEYKVITDPSVEASLDGCAVISPWYSQDVAYFLSDHTGYANVYSFNRATGEVRPVTAYRQDLRAKWLEADGKKYLATVRTSPEGSDVAVLDPDGNEIVCERYPATLTLKTTVGNKMYFTAGATDILFQMWVVEFVDGQLKQSVLVDLPENIKSSMVTSHAQKLSIPTFDIDPATGETRMLHAYLMVPEKPLPADQARLMVMSFYGGDNAYDMEHQIFTAAGMYVLSASPRGSSGFGRDFAALNDHDLGGNETIDMIYCARYVSEMLGIPPERVGCFGMSHGGYETMRLMTFPGEVNGFKTSFPFGFGVAVAGFCDIIWEHYHSNIPDWDYLEAGDPVTEKDKLMDRSPISHVDKISGPLLLIHGDHDDRVDIGGSQMLYDALKKEGKPVEFLIMKGQGHGYKGIDNQMLYYRTILDFIARN
;
A
#
# COMPACT_ATOMS: atom_id res chain seq x y z
N MET A 1 78.24 -12.74 -33.01
CA MET A 1 77.68 -14.06 -32.71
C MET A 1 76.41 -13.86 -31.96
N LYS A 2 75.37 -14.55 -32.36
CA LYS A 2 74.00 -14.68 -31.83
C LYS A 2 72.99 -13.64 -32.37
N THR A 3 72.32 -14.10 -33.35
CA THR A 3 71.11 -13.66 -34.02
C THR A 3 69.91 -13.65 -33.08
N THR A 4 69.20 -12.53 -33.03
CA THR A 4 67.86 -12.44 -32.40
C THR A 4 66.85 -12.20 -33.49
N ARG A 5 65.93 -13.13 -33.67
CA ARG A 5 64.79 -13.03 -34.58
C ARG A 5 63.73 -12.09 -33.93
N ILE A 6 63.36 -11.06 -34.63
CA ILE A 6 62.21 -10.21 -34.30
C ILE A 6 60.99 -10.81 -35.01
N MET A 7 60.01 -11.19 -34.26
CA MET A 7 58.71 -11.65 -34.71
C MET A 7 57.76 -10.45 -34.69
N GLY A 8 57.36 -10.01 -35.87
CA GLY A 8 56.46 -8.89 -36.03
C GLY A 8 55.03 -9.27 -35.63
N MET A 9 54.48 -8.50 -34.74
CA MET A 9 53.07 -8.56 -34.38
C MET A 9 52.33 -7.50 -35.21
N LEU A 10 51.47 -7.93 -36.13
CA LEU A 10 50.53 -7.08 -36.83
C LEU A 10 49.46 -6.59 -35.85
N LEU A 11 49.48 -5.31 -35.56
CA LEU A 11 48.37 -4.61 -34.90
C LEU A 11 47.32 -4.30 -35.96
N LEU A 12 46.22 -5.04 -35.94
CA LEU A 12 44.98 -4.63 -36.60
C LEU A 12 44.33 -3.53 -35.77
N SER A 13 44.46 -2.30 -36.18
CA SER A 13 43.67 -1.18 -35.66
C SER A 13 42.24 -1.30 -36.19
N ALA A 14 41.32 -1.83 -35.36
CA ALA A 14 39.91 -1.70 -35.60
C ALA A 14 39.50 -0.24 -35.28
N ALA A 15 39.30 0.55 -36.32
CA ALA A 15 38.65 1.85 -36.19
C ALA A 15 37.19 1.62 -35.83
N PHE A 16 36.85 1.84 -34.55
CA PHE A 16 35.47 2.02 -34.15
C PHE A 16 34.97 3.34 -34.75
N LEU A 17 34.22 3.23 -35.84
CA LEU A 17 33.35 4.28 -36.29
C LEU A 17 32.30 4.53 -35.20
N PHE A 18 32.52 5.56 -34.39
CA PHE A 18 31.45 6.17 -33.64
C PHE A 18 30.46 6.78 -34.62
N SER A 19 29.50 5.97 -35.06
CA SER A 19 28.26 6.48 -35.60
C SER A 19 27.60 7.23 -34.43
N SER A 20 27.49 8.55 -34.55
CA SER A 20 26.61 9.35 -33.71
C SER A 20 25.17 8.92 -34.03
N CYS A 21 24.70 7.85 -33.42
CA CYS A 21 23.28 7.65 -33.29
C CYS A 21 22.76 8.83 -32.46
N ALA A 22 22.12 9.78 -33.13
CA ALA A 22 21.19 10.67 -32.49
C ALA A 22 20.32 9.76 -31.60
N LYS A 23 20.27 10.01 -30.29
CA LYS A 23 19.31 9.31 -29.41
C LYS A 23 17.96 9.48 -30.09
N LYS A 24 17.40 8.39 -30.64
CA LYS A 24 16.00 8.38 -31.05
C LYS A 24 15.26 8.84 -29.79
N GLN A 25 14.54 9.91 -29.92
CA GLN A 25 13.69 10.40 -28.83
C GLN A 25 12.79 9.22 -28.48
N ASP A 26 12.85 8.73 -27.23
CA ASP A 26 12.01 7.63 -26.78
C ASP A 26 10.56 8.08 -26.93
N ASP A 27 9.80 7.48 -27.82
CA ASP A 27 8.41 7.83 -28.10
C ASP A 27 7.46 7.35 -27.00
N GLY A 28 8.00 6.68 -25.97
CA GLY A 28 7.24 6.20 -24.82
C GLY A 28 6.43 4.94 -25.08
N LYS A 29 6.58 4.35 -26.25
CA LYS A 29 5.90 3.11 -26.62
C LYS A 29 6.78 1.91 -26.40
N VAL A 30 6.16 0.81 -26.00
CA VAL A 30 6.79 -0.50 -25.81
C VAL A 30 6.17 -1.50 -26.78
N ALA A 31 7.00 -2.15 -27.59
CA ALA A 31 6.54 -3.23 -28.47
C ALA A 31 6.13 -4.44 -27.63
N PHE A 32 4.97 -5.02 -27.93
CA PHE A 32 4.48 -6.24 -27.29
C PHE A 32 3.81 -7.12 -28.34
N LEU A 33 4.45 -8.22 -28.71
CA LEU A 33 4.00 -9.12 -29.77
C LEU A 33 3.70 -8.36 -31.09
N ASP A 34 2.44 -8.29 -31.51
CA ASP A 34 1.98 -7.67 -32.76
C ASP A 34 1.54 -6.19 -32.59
N ARG A 35 1.74 -5.60 -31.41
CA ARG A 35 1.26 -4.25 -31.08
C ARG A 35 2.29 -3.39 -30.35
N GLU A 36 1.95 -2.13 -30.16
CA GLU A 36 2.68 -1.18 -29.34
C GLU A 36 1.77 -0.73 -28.17
N VAL A 37 2.32 -0.71 -26.96
CA VAL A 37 1.68 -0.18 -25.76
C VAL A 37 2.27 1.20 -25.45
N ASP A 38 1.44 2.23 -25.43
CA ASP A 38 1.86 3.60 -25.10
C ASP A 38 1.96 3.77 -23.59
N VAL A 39 3.01 3.18 -22.99
CA VAL A 39 3.25 3.20 -21.55
C VAL A 39 3.41 4.62 -21.03
N LYS A 40 4.09 5.48 -21.79
CA LYS A 40 4.31 6.86 -21.36
C LYS A 40 3.01 7.64 -21.17
N SER A 41 2.01 7.41 -22.01
CA SER A 41 0.71 8.04 -21.87
C SER A 41 0.00 7.63 -20.58
N PHE A 42 0.17 6.38 -20.10
CA PHE A 42 -0.30 5.97 -18.77
C PHE A 42 0.44 6.71 -17.65
N LEU A 43 1.77 6.76 -17.72
CA LEU A 43 2.60 7.38 -16.70
C LEU A 43 2.42 8.91 -16.61
N THR A 44 2.15 9.57 -17.74
CA THR A 44 2.00 11.03 -17.81
C THR A 44 0.55 11.51 -17.91
N GLY A 45 -0.38 10.58 -18.10
CA GLY A 45 -1.82 10.87 -18.15
C GLY A 45 -2.33 11.44 -16.83
N PHE A 46 -1.84 10.95 -15.71
CA PHE A 46 -1.98 11.65 -14.43
C PHE A 46 -0.95 12.78 -14.39
N PRO A 47 -1.36 14.04 -14.19
CA PRO A 47 -0.43 15.16 -14.03
C PRO A 47 0.33 15.11 -12.69
N TYR A 48 0.03 14.12 -11.84
CA TYR A 48 0.59 13.91 -10.51
C TYR A 48 0.89 12.44 -10.25
N SER A 49 1.84 12.19 -9.36
CA SER A 49 2.08 10.85 -8.82
C SER A 49 0.91 10.42 -7.92
N THR A 50 0.35 9.26 -8.17
CA THR A 50 -0.71 8.69 -7.32
C THR A 50 -0.22 8.42 -5.89
N TRP A 51 1.08 8.27 -5.69
CA TRP A 51 1.74 8.09 -4.38
C TRP A 51 1.96 9.38 -3.59
N GLY A 52 1.67 10.54 -4.16
CA GLY A 52 1.90 11.82 -3.52
C GLY A 52 0.77 12.79 -3.75
N PHE A 53 -0.48 12.38 -3.43
CA PHE A 53 -1.68 13.19 -3.59
C PHE A 53 -2.42 13.32 -2.27
N TYR A 54 -2.37 14.51 -1.64
CA TYR A 54 -2.85 14.72 -0.28
C TYR A 54 -3.71 15.97 -0.16
N LEU A 55 -4.87 15.82 0.47
CA LEU A 55 -5.76 16.92 0.83
C LEU A 55 -5.44 17.40 2.26
N SER A 56 -5.33 18.72 2.47
CA SER A 56 -5.24 19.29 3.82
C SER A 56 -6.48 19.00 4.67
N ASP A 57 -6.31 18.93 5.99
CA ASP A 57 -7.41 18.62 6.92
C ASP A 57 -8.56 19.63 6.82
N ASP A 58 -8.26 20.90 6.50
CA ASP A 58 -9.24 21.97 6.29
C ASP A 58 -9.81 22.00 4.85
N ALA A 59 -9.42 21.05 4.00
CA ALA A 59 -9.80 20.94 2.59
C ALA A 59 -9.54 22.19 1.74
N THR A 60 -8.63 23.08 2.15
CA THR A 60 -8.30 24.30 1.41
C THR A 60 -7.12 24.14 0.48
N LYS A 61 -6.30 23.09 0.68
CA LYS A 61 -5.08 22.85 -0.08
C LYS A 61 -4.96 21.41 -0.51
N LEU A 62 -4.44 21.23 -1.72
CA LEU A 62 -4.10 19.93 -2.27
C LEU A 62 -2.61 19.91 -2.57
N TYR A 63 -1.88 18.93 -2.03
CA TYR A 63 -0.48 18.71 -2.27
C TYR A 63 -0.29 17.52 -3.18
N TYR A 64 0.59 17.64 -4.17
CA TYR A 64 0.89 16.52 -5.07
C TYR A 64 2.28 16.64 -5.67
N LEU A 65 2.85 15.49 -5.99
CA LEU A 65 4.08 15.40 -6.77
C LEU A 65 3.71 15.39 -8.25
N ARG A 66 4.23 16.35 -9.01
CA ARG A 66 3.97 16.41 -10.46
C ARG A 66 4.85 15.40 -11.18
N ASN A 67 4.28 14.74 -12.19
CA ASN A 67 4.97 13.76 -13.03
C ASN A 67 5.85 14.44 -14.10
N ASP A 68 6.71 15.36 -13.67
CA ASP A 68 7.73 16.00 -14.51
C ASP A 68 9.12 15.43 -14.14
N GLU A 69 10.14 15.87 -14.85
CA GLU A 69 11.53 15.66 -14.46
C GLU A 69 12.28 17.00 -14.38
N PRO A 70 12.77 17.38 -13.19
CA PRO A 70 12.58 16.74 -11.88
C PRO A 70 11.12 16.77 -11.41
N SER A 71 10.72 15.84 -10.52
CA SER A 71 9.37 15.77 -9.98
C SER A 71 9.19 16.78 -8.84
N PRO A 72 8.58 17.97 -9.07
CA PRO A 72 8.45 19.00 -8.06
C PRO A 72 7.26 18.72 -7.12
N LEU A 73 7.33 19.24 -5.90
CA LEU A 73 6.17 19.30 -4.99
C LEU A 73 5.33 20.53 -5.32
N VAL A 74 4.05 20.31 -5.55
CA VAL A 74 3.07 21.33 -5.95
C VAL A 74 1.98 21.46 -4.89
N MET A 75 1.48 22.67 -4.69
CA MET A 75 0.33 23.00 -3.86
C MET A 75 -0.75 23.69 -4.70
N LEU A 76 -1.95 23.15 -4.73
CA LEU A 76 -3.12 23.79 -5.30
C LEU A 76 -3.98 24.41 -4.18
N ASP A 77 -4.24 25.69 -4.29
CA ASP A 77 -5.17 26.41 -3.39
C ASP A 77 -6.61 26.21 -3.88
N LEU A 78 -7.31 25.26 -3.25
CA LEU A 78 -8.68 24.88 -3.59
C LEU A 78 -9.72 26.00 -3.35
N THR A 79 -9.34 27.04 -2.61
CA THR A 79 -10.22 28.23 -2.46
C THR A 79 -10.22 29.11 -3.70
N LYS A 80 -9.23 28.92 -4.61
CA LYS A 80 -9.06 29.70 -5.85
C LYS A 80 -9.39 28.90 -7.10
N SER A 81 -9.00 27.63 -7.13
CA SER A 81 -9.19 26.77 -8.31
C SER A 81 -9.28 25.30 -7.91
N THR A 82 -10.03 24.52 -8.68
CA THR A 82 -10.04 23.04 -8.63
C THR A 82 -9.32 22.43 -9.83
N ASP A 83 -8.80 23.27 -10.73
CA ASP A 83 -8.00 22.85 -11.88
C ASP A 83 -6.58 22.51 -11.42
N ILE A 84 -6.24 21.21 -11.47
CA ILE A 84 -4.96 20.70 -11.00
C ILE A 84 -3.75 21.27 -11.76
N SER A 85 -3.95 21.77 -12.97
CA SER A 85 -2.90 22.41 -13.77
C SER A 85 -2.47 23.78 -13.21
N GLN A 86 -3.24 24.37 -12.29
CA GLN A 86 -3.00 25.69 -11.70
C GLN A 86 -2.30 25.66 -10.34
N GLY A 87 -1.78 24.51 -9.94
CA GLY A 87 -1.00 24.41 -8.70
C GLY A 87 0.33 25.15 -8.79
N ASP A 88 0.71 25.76 -7.67
CA ASP A 88 2.00 26.45 -7.51
C ASP A 88 3.08 25.48 -7.09
N VAL A 89 4.26 25.53 -7.74
CA VAL A 89 5.44 24.75 -7.29
C VAL A 89 5.96 25.37 -5.99
N ILE A 90 5.90 24.63 -4.89
CA ILE A 90 6.40 25.05 -3.57
C ILE A 90 7.79 24.50 -3.27
N SER A 91 8.24 23.48 -4.00
CA SER A 91 9.63 23.01 -4.00
C SER A 91 9.98 22.46 -5.37
N SER A 92 11.09 22.96 -5.93
CA SER A 92 11.64 22.52 -7.23
C SER A 92 12.62 21.34 -7.09
N ASP A 93 12.81 20.81 -5.90
CA ASP A 93 13.59 19.61 -5.67
C ASP A 93 13.02 18.42 -6.43
N ASP A 94 13.85 17.44 -6.68
CA ASP A 94 13.42 16.17 -7.25
C ASP A 94 12.81 15.28 -6.14
N TRP A 95 11.50 15.36 -5.97
CA TRP A 95 10.77 14.58 -4.99
C TRP A 95 10.56 13.11 -5.40
N SER A 96 10.95 12.73 -6.61
CA SER A 96 11.02 11.33 -6.99
C SER A 96 12.11 10.54 -6.23
N LYS A 97 12.99 11.24 -5.53
CA LYS A 97 14.08 10.67 -4.71
C LYS A 97 13.80 10.73 -3.21
N LYS A 98 12.57 11.06 -2.80
CA LYS A 98 12.19 11.27 -1.41
C LYS A 98 10.89 10.56 -1.11
N ASN A 99 10.64 10.19 0.13
CA ASN A 99 9.32 9.81 0.61
C ASN A 99 8.62 11.01 1.24
N PHE A 100 7.31 11.13 0.98
CA PHE A 100 6.45 12.21 1.42
C PHE A 100 5.13 11.61 1.90
N TRP A 101 5.03 11.33 3.21
CA TRP A 101 3.93 10.61 3.81
C TRP A 101 3.21 11.45 4.86
N SER A 102 1.89 11.26 4.95
CA SER A 102 1.02 11.88 5.93
C SER A 102 1.25 13.40 6.12
N PRO A 103 1.30 14.19 5.01
CA PRO A 103 1.49 15.62 5.13
C PRO A 103 0.27 16.27 5.80
N SER A 104 0.54 17.24 6.65
CA SER A 104 -0.47 18.05 7.31
C SER A 104 -0.10 19.52 7.26
N TRP A 105 -1.07 20.36 6.89
CA TRP A 105 -0.93 21.81 6.87
C TRP A 105 -1.23 22.39 8.25
N ASN A 106 -0.31 23.22 8.74
CA ASN A 106 -0.54 23.99 9.93
C ASN A 106 -0.86 25.45 9.55
N GLU A 107 -2.13 25.82 9.59
CA GLU A 107 -2.61 27.16 9.24
C GLU A 107 -2.17 28.24 10.22
N LYS A 108 -1.70 27.85 11.42
CA LYS A 108 -1.30 28.80 12.47
C LYS A 108 0.12 29.32 12.30
N ASP A 109 1.05 28.47 11.88
CA ASP A 109 2.42 28.87 11.60
C ASP A 109 2.72 29.00 10.10
N GLY A 110 1.86 28.46 9.24
CA GLY A 110 1.99 28.54 7.80
C GLY A 110 3.00 27.58 7.19
N PHE A 111 3.32 26.48 7.89
CA PHE A 111 4.22 25.42 7.41
C PHE A 111 3.48 24.15 7.03
N LEU A 112 4.08 23.41 6.09
CA LEU A 112 3.69 22.04 5.75
C LEU A 112 4.58 21.06 6.52
N TYR A 113 3.95 20.12 7.24
CA TYR A 113 4.63 19.06 8.00
C TYR A 113 4.39 17.71 7.35
N TRP A 114 5.37 16.79 7.42
CA TRP A 114 5.20 15.42 6.91
C TRP A 114 6.21 14.45 7.53
N MET A 115 5.91 13.16 7.48
CA MET A 115 6.89 12.09 7.65
C MET A 115 7.54 11.76 6.29
N GLY A 116 8.82 11.43 6.30
CA GLY A 116 9.48 11.03 5.07
C GLY A 116 10.99 10.86 5.19
N ASP A 117 11.63 10.74 4.04
CA ASP A 117 13.07 10.66 3.91
C ASP A 117 13.60 11.57 2.79
N GLN A 118 14.92 11.63 2.63
CA GLN A 118 15.58 12.43 1.60
C GLN A 118 16.24 11.57 0.49
N ARG A 119 16.19 10.24 0.58
CA ARG A 119 16.93 9.34 -0.32
C ARG A 119 16.12 8.16 -0.83
N ASN A 120 14.82 8.16 -0.55
CA ASN A 120 13.93 7.03 -0.87
C ASN A 120 14.44 5.70 -0.25
N ASP A 121 14.95 5.77 0.98
CA ASP A 121 15.51 4.65 1.75
C ASP A 121 14.66 4.31 2.99
N GLU A 122 13.52 4.97 3.14
CA GLU A 122 12.58 4.77 4.26
C GLU A 122 13.17 4.95 5.67
N LYS A 123 14.26 5.70 5.81
CA LYS A 123 14.66 6.26 7.10
C LYS A 123 13.75 7.45 7.41
N ILE A 124 12.63 7.17 8.08
CA ILE A 124 11.49 8.08 8.20
C ILE A 124 11.66 9.01 9.38
N ASP A 125 11.78 10.29 9.07
CA ASP A 125 11.87 11.40 10.03
C ASP A 125 10.67 12.35 9.89
N LEU A 126 10.49 13.27 10.86
CA LEU A 126 9.49 14.35 10.84
C LEU A 126 10.11 15.64 10.28
N TYR A 127 9.49 16.15 9.24
CA TYR A 127 9.93 17.36 8.53
C TYR A 127 8.87 18.46 8.54
N ARG A 128 9.31 19.68 8.35
CA ARG A 128 8.46 20.81 7.93
C ARG A 128 9.09 21.59 6.79
N MET A 129 8.26 22.28 6.01
CA MET A 129 8.67 23.17 4.93
C MET A 129 7.94 24.51 5.03
N ASP A 130 8.65 25.62 4.79
CA ASP A 130 8.01 26.88 4.42
C ASP A 130 7.64 26.85 2.93
N PRO A 131 6.35 26.80 2.56
CA PRO A 131 5.93 26.72 1.16
C PRO A 131 6.23 27.99 0.35
N LYS A 132 6.64 29.11 1.00
CA LYS A 132 7.03 30.35 0.31
C LYS A 132 8.48 30.33 -0.14
N THR A 133 9.34 29.66 0.61
CA THR A 133 10.79 29.61 0.33
C THR A 133 11.26 28.25 -0.14
N GLY A 134 10.49 27.18 0.12
CA GLY A 134 10.87 25.79 -0.08
C GLY A 134 11.88 25.29 0.96
N GLU A 135 12.21 26.09 1.99
CA GLU A 135 13.17 25.71 3.02
C GLU A 135 12.60 24.61 3.91
N THR A 136 13.34 23.54 4.09
CA THR A 136 12.96 22.35 4.83
C THR A 136 13.79 22.24 6.12
N THR A 137 13.11 21.89 7.23
CA THR A 137 13.73 21.56 8.54
C THR A 137 13.37 20.13 8.90
N CYS A 138 14.36 19.32 9.30
CA CYS A 138 14.16 18.02 9.93
C CYS A 138 14.15 18.20 11.45
N PHE A 139 13.16 17.63 12.14
CA PHE A 139 13.02 17.73 13.59
C PHE A 139 13.59 16.53 14.33
N THR A 140 13.73 15.38 13.67
CA THR A 140 14.11 14.12 14.29
C THR A 140 15.34 13.53 13.60
N ASP A 141 16.01 12.61 14.25
CA ASP A 141 17.08 11.77 13.71
C ASP A 141 16.93 10.40 14.37
N VAL A 142 15.90 9.67 13.96
CA VAL A 142 15.52 8.36 14.51
C VAL A 142 15.52 7.30 13.41
N PRO A 143 15.64 6.02 13.75
CA PRO A 143 15.57 4.95 12.75
C PRO A 143 14.27 4.95 11.96
N TYR A 144 13.11 5.16 12.62
CA TYR A 144 11.82 5.15 11.95
C TYR A 144 10.73 5.84 12.78
N ILE A 145 9.83 6.60 12.16
CA ILE A 145 8.60 7.12 12.77
C ILE A 145 7.41 6.32 12.26
N TYR A 146 6.62 5.78 13.18
CA TYR A 146 5.43 4.96 12.84
C TYR A 146 4.18 5.79 12.59
N GLY A 147 4.00 6.88 13.34
CA GLY A 147 2.83 7.73 13.22
C GLY A 147 3.02 9.07 13.94
N TRP A 148 2.30 10.06 13.51
CA TRP A 148 2.33 11.39 14.10
C TRP A 148 0.98 12.12 13.97
N SER A 149 0.75 13.11 14.83
CA SER A 149 -0.42 14.01 14.73
C SER A 149 -0.12 15.34 15.41
N PHE A 150 -0.94 16.37 15.11
CA PHE A 150 -0.98 17.59 15.91
C PHE A 150 -1.95 17.46 17.09
N ASN A 151 -1.76 18.31 18.12
CA ASN A 151 -2.84 18.64 19.04
C ASN A 151 -3.87 19.58 18.37
N ASP A 152 -5.04 19.80 19.03
CA ASP A 152 -6.10 20.68 18.49
C ASP A 152 -5.63 22.13 18.31
N ALA A 153 -4.68 22.57 19.14
CA ALA A 153 -4.08 23.89 19.05
C ALA A 153 -3.06 24.04 17.92
N LYS A 154 -2.58 22.94 17.34
CA LYS A 154 -1.51 22.86 16.33
C LYS A 154 -0.23 23.60 16.73
N ASP A 155 0.08 23.60 18.03
CA ASP A 155 1.34 24.13 18.57
C ASP A 155 2.30 23.03 19.05
N LYS A 156 1.83 21.76 19.06
CA LYS A 156 2.60 20.56 19.36
C LYS A 156 2.39 19.49 18.30
N ALA A 157 3.43 18.69 18.07
CA ALA A 157 3.34 17.44 17.34
C ALA A 157 3.57 16.26 18.30
N PHE A 158 2.76 15.22 18.18
CA PHE A 158 2.91 13.94 18.86
C PHE A 158 3.39 12.91 17.85
N TYR A 159 4.36 12.09 18.22
CA TYR A 159 4.83 11.04 17.33
C TYR A 159 5.34 9.82 18.12
N VAL A 160 5.33 8.67 17.46
CA VAL A 160 5.96 7.43 17.96
C VAL A 160 7.12 7.08 17.06
N ALA A 161 8.29 6.92 17.66
CA ALA A 161 9.52 6.60 16.96
C ALA A 161 10.16 5.31 17.48
N ARG A 162 10.70 4.51 16.58
CA ARG A 162 11.69 3.50 16.89
C ARG A 162 13.01 4.20 17.19
N ILE A 163 13.59 3.94 18.35
CA ILE A 163 14.82 4.60 18.81
C ILE A 163 16.01 3.66 18.94
N ASP A 164 15.76 2.38 19.12
CA ASP A 164 16.81 1.36 19.19
C ASP A 164 16.30 0.03 18.66
N GLN A 165 17.18 -0.75 18.08
CA GLN A 165 16.90 -2.09 17.59
C GLN A 165 17.91 -3.04 18.20
N VAL A 166 17.46 -3.90 19.11
CA VAL A 166 18.27 -4.91 19.78
C VAL A 166 17.84 -6.29 19.30
N GLY A 167 18.55 -6.81 18.31
CA GLY A 167 18.16 -8.09 17.68
C GLY A 167 16.79 -7.98 17.04
N ASP A 168 15.86 -8.85 17.43
CA ASP A 168 14.47 -8.87 16.95
C ASP A 168 13.57 -7.90 17.70
N ASP A 169 14.05 -7.30 18.78
CA ASP A 169 13.31 -6.34 19.59
C ASP A 169 13.82 -4.93 19.34
N HIS A 170 12.90 -4.03 19.00
CA HIS A 170 13.13 -2.61 19.00
C HIS A 170 12.36 -1.95 20.14
N VAL A 171 12.76 -0.74 20.50
CA VAL A 171 12.10 0.08 21.52
C VAL A 171 11.44 1.24 20.82
N ASP A 172 10.14 1.40 21.06
CA ASP A 172 9.36 2.53 20.57
C ASP A 172 9.12 3.54 21.71
N GLU A 173 9.25 4.81 21.40
CA GLU A 173 9.01 5.92 22.33
C GLU A 173 7.92 6.84 21.82
N PHE A 174 7.06 7.29 22.73
CA PHE A 174 6.09 8.35 22.48
C PHE A 174 6.68 9.70 22.85
N HIS A 175 6.63 10.63 21.90
CA HIS A 175 7.22 11.97 22.02
C HIS A 175 6.19 13.08 21.89
N ILE A 176 6.49 14.21 22.56
CA ILE A 176 5.81 15.50 22.40
C ILE A 176 6.83 16.52 21.96
N LEU A 177 6.70 17.03 20.74
CA LEU A 177 7.50 18.10 20.17
C LEU A 177 6.75 19.43 20.25
N ASP A 178 7.28 20.40 20.98
CA ASP A 178 6.81 21.79 20.95
C ASP A 178 7.30 22.46 19.66
N LEU A 179 6.38 22.87 18.80
CA LEU A 179 6.72 23.39 17.47
C LEU A 179 7.37 24.76 17.50
N LYS A 180 7.18 25.53 18.57
CA LYS A 180 7.74 26.86 18.72
C LYS A 180 9.14 26.84 19.32
N THR A 181 9.33 26.07 20.39
CA THR A 181 10.63 25.97 21.08
C THR A 181 11.54 24.93 20.50
N GLN A 182 10.98 23.98 19.73
CA GLN A 182 11.60 22.78 19.21
C GLN A 182 12.13 21.86 20.33
N GLU A 183 11.56 21.98 21.52
CA GLU A 183 11.83 21.07 22.62
C GLU A 183 11.08 19.76 22.38
N ASP A 184 11.81 18.66 22.35
CA ASP A 184 11.31 17.32 22.19
C ASP A 184 11.37 16.57 23.53
N LYS A 185 10.23 16.03 23.96
CA LYS A 185 10.10 15.34 25.24
C LYS A 185 9.60 13.93 25.03
N THR A 186 10.40 12.95 25.45
CA THR A 186 9.91 11.57 25.62
C THR A 186 8.91 11.50 26.78
N VAL A 187 7.75 10.93 26.53
CA VAL A 187 6.67 10.73 27.51
C VAL A 187 6.73 9.34 28.09
N CYS A 188 6.83 8.33 27.26
CA CYS A 188 6.91 6.93 27.66
C CYS A 188 7.60 6.08 26.60
N THR A 189 7.93 4.86 26.98
CA THR A 189 8.44 3.80 26.10
C THR A 189 7.45 2.63 26.07
N ASP A 190 7.68 1.69 25.19
CA ASP A 190 6.97 0.42 25.15
C ASP A 190 6.89 -0.27 26.49
N ARG A 191 5.80 -0.98 26.69
CA ARG A 191 5.63 -1.87 27.84
C ARG A 191 6.08 -3.29 27.49
N PRO A 192 6.41 -4.14 28.47
CA PRO A 192 6.74 -5.55 28.21
C PRO A 192 5.62 -6.33 27.53
N ASP A 193 4.36 -5.91 27.69
CA ASP A 193 3.17 -6.59 27.19
C ASP A 193 2.53 -5.92 25.97
N PHE A 194 2.89 -4.66 25.65
CA PHE A 194 2.35 -3.90 24.51
C PHE A 194 3.41 -3.00 23.86
N ARG A 195 3.30 -2.81 22.52
CA ARG A 195 4.12 -1.93 21.69
C ARG A 195 3.29 -0.86 21.01
N MET A 196 3.92 0.28 20.76
CA MET A 196 3.33 1.42 20.05
C MET A 196 3.64 1.40 18.54
N THR A 197 4.06 0.28 17.99
CA THR A 197 4.33 0.09 16.57
C THR A 197 3.06 0.37 15.74
N TRP A 198 3.18 1.11 14.62
CA TRP A 198 2.09 1.51 13.71
C TRP A 198 0.91 2.20 14.41
N THR A 199 1.23 3.07 15.35
CA THR A 199 0.22 3.73 16.16
C THR A 199 -0.50 4.86 15.41
N GLU A 200 -1.81 4.97 15.68
CA GLU A 200 -2.58 6.19 15.42
C GLU A 200 -2.78 6.96 16.74
N ILE A 201 -2.81 8.29 16.67
CA ILE A 201 -2.84 9.17 17.85
C ILE A 201 -4.01 10.14 17.75
N ALA A 202 -4.85 10.23 18.78
CA ALA A 202 -5.87 11.26 18.95
C ALA A 202 -5.73 11.94 20.31
N SER A 203 -5.17 13.16 20.31
CA SER A 203 -4.96 13.96 21.52
C SER A 203 -6.27 14.40 22.17
N SER A 204 -6.30 14.46 23.50
CA SER A 204 -7.42 15.05 24.24
C SER A 204 -7.44 16.58 24.07
N PRO A 205 -8.62 17.23 24.13
CA PRO A 205 -8.76 18.68 23.93
C PRO A 205 -8.01 19.56 24.93
N ASP A 206 -7.63 19.01 26.09
CA ASP A 206 -6.86 19.70 27.14
C ASP A 206 -5.37 19.35 27.14
N ASP A 207 -4.89 18.63 26.14
CA ASP A 207 -3.51 18.16 26.02
C ASP A 207 -3.02 17.36 27.26
N SER A 208 -3.92 16.69 27.99
CA SER A 208 -3.54 15.89 29.16
C SER A 208 -3.23 14.44 28.83
N GLY A 209 -3.62 13.95 27.64
CA GLY A 209 -3.39 12.59 27.19
C GLY A 209 -3.89 12.37 25.77
N CYS A 210 -3.85 11.11 25.31
CA CYS A 210 -4.40 10.72 24.00
C CYS A 210 -4.97 9.31 24.01
N LEU A 211 -5.82 9.00 23.02
CA LEU A 211 -6.02 7.63 22.58
C LEU A 211 -4.94 7.26 21.55
N LEU A 212 -4.48 6.01 21.62
CA LEU A 212 -3.54 5.45 20.66
C LEU A 212 -3.81 3.96 20.42
N THR A 213 -3.41 3.45 19.27
CA THR A 213 -3.38 2.00 19.00
C THR A 213 -2.10 1.39 19.54
N VAL A 214 -2.18 0.18 20.08
CA VAL A 214 -1.04 -0.59 20.59
C VAL A 214 -1.17 -2.06 20.18
N LEU A 215 -0.05 -2.72 19.90
CA LEU A 215 0.04 -4.15 19.58
C LEU A 215 0.40 -4.95 20.84
N LYS A 216 -0.22 -6.09 21.03
CA LYS A 216 0.13 -7.02 22.11
C LYS A 216 1.42 -7.78 21.77
N ASN A 217 2.43 -7.70 22.62
CA ASN A 217 3.75 -8.28 22.35
C ASN A 217 3.77 -9.81 22.20
N VAL A 218 2.88 -10.52 22.90
CA VAL A 218 2.83 -12.00 22.85
C VAL A 218 2.16 -12.50 21.58
N ASN A 219 1.19 -11.74 21.07
CA ASN A 219 0.51 -12.02 19.81
C ASN A 219 0.25 -10.69 19.12
N ARG A 220 1.03 -10.40 18.11
CA ARG A 220 1.01 -9.11 17.40
C ARG A 220 -0.17 -8.93 16.46
N THR A 221 -0.99 -9.96 16.25
CA THR A 221 -2.27 -9.84 15.57
C THR A 221 -3.34 -9.16 16.46
N PHE A 222 -3.07 -9.04 17.78
CA PHE A 222 -4.01 -8.43 18.74
C PHE A 222 -3.72 -6.94 18.90
N THR A 223 -4.39 -6.14 18.10
CA THR A 223 -4.37 -4.67 18.22
C THR A 223 -5.36 -4.21 19.28
N ASN A 224 -4.99 -3.22 20.06
CA ASN A 224 -5.77 -2.67 21.14
C ASN A 224 -5.79 -1.15 21.10
N ILE A 225 -6.78 -0.55 21.75
CA ILE A 225 -6.81 0.89 22.01
C ILE A 225 -6.39 1.14 23.45
N ALA A 226 -5.50 2.12 23.63
CA ALA A 226 -5.04 2.56 24.93
C ALA A 226 -5.26 4.06 25.14
N TYR A 227 -5.42 4.48 26.39
CA TYR A 227 -5.38 5.88 26.83
C TYR A 227 -4.04 6.13 27.52
N LEU A 228 -3.24 7.06 26.99
CA LEU A 228 -1.98 7.53 27.55
C LEU A 228 -2.21 8.83 28.30
N ASP A 229 -1.74 8.89 29.55
CA ASP A 229 -1.68 10.11 30.37
C ASP A 229 -0.29 10.76 30.24
N TYR A 230 -0.22 12.00 29.75
CA TYR A 230 1.05 12.67 29.49
C TYR A 230 1.82 13.10 30.74
N ALA A 231 1.12 13.25 31.89
CA ALA A 231 1.78 13.67 33.14
C ALA A 231 2.51 12.50 33.80
N THR A 232 1.95 11.29 33.71
CA THR A 232 2.53 10.09 34.33
C THR A 232 3.36 9.26 33.35
N GLY A 233 3.10 9.37 32.04
CA GLY A 233 3.67 8.50 31.01
C GLY A 233 3.08 7.07 31.04
N GLU A 234 2.03 6.85 31.81
CA GLU A 234 1.35 5.55 31.86
C GLU A 234 0.24 5.47 30.81
N TYR A 235 0.19 4.39 30.04
CA TYR A 235 -0.97 4.10 29.22
C TYR A 235 -1.72 2.86 29.68
N LYS A 236 -3.04 2.97 29.66
CA LYS A 236 -3.98 1.92 30.04
C LYS A 236 -4.73 1.42 28.81
N VAL A 237 -4.62 0.14 28.51
CA VAL A 237 -5.44 -0.51 27.48
C VAL A 237 -6.91 -0.45 27.91
N ILE A 238 -7.77 0.03 27.03
CA ILE A 238 -9.21 0.25 27.29
C ILE A 238 -10.10 -0.78 26.58
N THR A 239 -9.57 -1.50 25.59
CA THR A 239 -10.22 -2.67 24.95
C THR A 239 -9.86 -3.95 25.69
N ASP A 240 -10.54 -5.05 25.40
CA ASP A 240 -10.22 -6.36 25.99
C ASP A 240 -9.01 -6.99 25.28
N PRO A 241 -7.84 -7.10 25.94
CA PRO A 241 -6.64 -7.63 25.31
C PRO A 241 -6.64 -9.17 25.14
N SER A 242 -7.72 -9.84 25.56
CA SER A 242 -7.90 -11.28 25.32
C SER A 242 -8.71 -11.56 24.05
N VAL A 243 -9.31 -10.52 23.45
CA VAL A 243 -10.09 -10.61 22.22
C VAL A 243 -9.26 -10.10 21.06
N GLU A 244 -9.19 -10.89 20.02
CA GLU A 244 -8.49 -10.54 18.79
C GLU A 244 -9.14 -9.34 18.09
N ALA A 245 -8.30 -8.42 17.63
CA ALA A 245 -8.68 -7.31 16.76
C ALA A 245 -7.49 -7.01 15.83
N SER A 246 -7.76 -6.76 14.56
CA SER A 246 -6.72 -6.58 13.56
C SER A 246 -6.13 -5.16 13.60
N LEU A 247 -4.93 -5.01 13.04
CA LEU A 247 -4.30 -3.69 12.87
C LEU A 247 -5.16 -2.79 11.98
N ASP A 248 -5.62 -3.30 10.86
CA ASP A 248 -6.46 -2.54 9.92
C ASP A 248 -7.87 -2.25 10.44
N GLY A 249 -8.36 -3.07 11.38
CA GLY A 249 -9.68 -2.90 11.99
C GLY A 249 -9.73 -1.90 13.13
N CYS A 250 -8.57 -1.48 13.66
CA CYS A 250 -8.45 -0.57 14.79
C CYS A 250 -7.95 0.82 14.36
N ALA A 251 -8.60 1.87 14.81
CA ALA A 251 -8.23 3.25 14.54
C ALA A 251 -8.75 4.20 15.63
N VAL A 252 -8.17 5.38 15.77
CA VAL A 252 -8.70 6.44 16.64
C VAL A 252 -9.37 7.54 15.82
N ILE A 253 -10.49 8.07 16.32
CA ILE A 253 -11.24 9.14 15.65
C ILE A 253 -10.86 10.48 16.27
N SER A 254 -10.19 11.32 15.48
CA SER A 254 -9.80 12.68 15.86
C SER A 254 -10.70 13.71 15.15
N PRO A 255 -10.98 14.89 15.80
CA PRO A 255 -10.74 15.21 17.21
C PRO A 255 -11.67 14.44 18.17
N TRP A 256 -11.47 14.56 19.48
CA TRP A 256 -12.39 14.01 20.47
C TRP A 256 -13.79 14.63 20.36
N TYR A 257 -14.82 13.87 20.71
CA TYR A 257 -16.20 14.37 20.71
C TYR A 257 -16.41 15.51 21.71
N SER A 258 -15.85 15.33 22.91
CA SER A 258 -15.89 16.32 24.00
C SER A 258 -14.64 16.19 24.87
N GLN A 259 -14.55 17.02 25.92
CA GLN A 259 -13.45 17.00 26.89
C GLN A 259 -13.12 15.60 27.41
N ASP A 260 -14.13 14.77 27.67
CA ASP A 260 -13.98 13.48 28.32
C ASP A 260 -14.37 12.28 27.44
N VAL A 261 -14.93 12.52 26.26
CA VAL A 261 -15.43 11.45 25.38
C VAL A 261 -14.69 11.43 24.07
N ALA A 262 -14.03 10.31 23.81
CA ALA A 262 -13.38 9.98 22.55
C ALA A 262 -14.10 8.84 21.84
N TYR A 263 -13.87 8.72 20.53
CA TYR A 263 -14.38 7.61 19.73
C TYR A 263 -13.22 6.90 19.03
N PHE A 264 -13.42 5.61 18.78
CA PHE A 264 -12.42 4.78 18.09
C PHE A 264 -13.11 3.67 17.30
N LEU A 265 -12.35 3.01 16.44
CA LEU A 265 -12.74 1.83 15.67
C LEU A 265 -12.08 0.59 16.26
N SER A 266 -12.80 -0.52 16.24
CA SER A 266 -12.24 -1.85 16.51
C SER A 266 -13.09 -2.93 15.83
N ASP A 267 -12.45 -3.97 15.32
CA ASP A 267 -13.09 -5.11 14.69
C ASP A 267 -13.19 -6.35 15.59
N HIS A 268 -12.98 -6.20 16.90
CA HIS A 268 -13.03 -7.30 17.87
C HIS A 268 -14.38 -8.07 17.88
N THR A 269 -15.42 -7.52 17.26
CA THR A 269 -16.71 -8.19 17.02
C THR A 269 -16.87 -8.77 15.62
N GLY A 270 -15.78 -8.84 14.84
CA GLY A 270 -15.72 -9.42 13.51
C GLY A 270 -15.68 -8.39 12.35
N TYR A 271 -16.08 -7.14 12.59
CA TYR A 271 -16.01 -6.04 11.63
C TYR A 271 -15.64 -4.76 12.34
N ALA A 272 -14.88 -3.88 11.67
CA ALA A 272 -14.53 -2.57 12.21
C ALA A 272 -15.78 -1.73 12.46
N ASN A 273 -16.06 -1.45 13.72
CA ASN A 273 -17.20 -0.69 14.19
C ASN A 273 -16.76 0.43 15.15
N VAL A 274 -17.63 1.44 15.32
CA VAL A 274 -17.38 2.58 16.20
C VAL A 274 -17.71 2.24 17.65
N TYR A 275 -16.81 2.63 18.54
CA TYR A 275 -16.96 2.59 20.00
C TYR A 275 -16.71 3.98 20.58
N SER A 276 -17.30 4.30 21.73
CA SER A 276 -16.99 5.49 22.51
C SER A 276 -16.31 5.12 23.82
N PHE A 277 -15.36 5.96 24.24
CA PHE A 277 -14.65 5.87 25.49
C PHE A 277 -14.86 7.15 26.30
N ASN A 278 -15.23 7.02 27.56
CA ASN A 278 -15.31 8.13 28.51
C ASN A 278 -14.16 8.04 29.51
N ARG A 279 -13.17 8.95 29.42
CA ARG A 279 -11.96 8.91 30.27
C ARG A 279 -12.26 9.15 31.75
N ALA A 280 -13.32 9.93 32.08
CA ALA A 280 -13.66 10.22 33.47
C ALA A 280 -14.25 9.02 34.19
N THR A 281 -14.98 8.14 33.50
CA THR A 281 -15.60 6.94 34.06
C THR A 281 -14.87 5.65 33.73
N GLY A 282 -14.03 5.66 32.68
CA GLY A 282 -13.40 4.46 32.10
C GLY A 282 -14.37 3.59 31.30
N GLU A 283 -15.57 4.06 31.00
CA GLU A 283 -16.60 3.30 30.29
C GLU A 283 -16.29 3.25 28.78
N VAL A 284 -16.35 2.05 28.19
CA VAL A 284 -16.33 1.82 26.73
C VAL A 284 -17.70 1.29 26.31
N ARG A 285 -18.31 1.88 25.28
CA ARG A 285 -19.62 1.48 24.75
C ARG A 285 -19.58 1.27 23.24
N PRO A 286 -20.23 0.22 22.69
CA PRO A 286 -20.45 0.10 21.26
C PRO A 286 -21.39 1.21 20.78
N VAL A 287 -21.08 1.80 19.62
CA VAL A 287 -21.89 2.84 18.95
C VAL A 287 -22.54 2.26 17.70
N THR A 288 -21.81 1.44 16.93
CA THR A 288 -22.34 0.79 15.73
C THR A 288 -22.19 -0.73 15.80
N ALA A 289 -22.92 -1.46 14.93
CA ALA A 289 -22.89 -2.92 14.85
C ALA A 289 -23.14 -3.40 13.40
N TYR A 290 -22.40 -2.87 12.45
CA TYR A 290 -22.50 -3.25 11.04
C TYR A 290 -21.73 -4.55 10.77
N ARG A 291 -22.17 -5.28 9.75
CA ARG A 291 -21.46 -6.44 9.17
C ARG A 291 -20.67 -6.02 7.92
N GLN A 292 -19.97 -4.90 8.02
CA GLN A 292 -19.05 -4.35 7.03
C GLN A 292 -18.04 -3.49 7.79
N ASP A 293 -16.80 -3.50 7.35
CA ASP A 293 -15.78 -2.63 7.90
C ASP A 293 -16.09 -1.17 7.56
N LEU A 294 -15.96 -0.31 8.55
CA LEU A 294 -16.21 1.11 8.38
C LEU A 294 -15.01 1.97 8.77
N ARG A 295 -14.97 3.16 8.20
CA ARG A 295 -14.14 4.28 8.64
C ARG A 295 -15.04 5.45 8.99
N ALA A 296 -14.64 6.27 9.96
CA ALA A 296 -15.46 7.36 10.47
C ALA A 296 -14.64 8.61 10.77
N LYS A 297 -15.26 9.76 10.58
CA LYS A 297 -14.78 11.09 11.02
C LYS A 297 -15.96 11.91 11.55
N TRP A 298 -15.66 12.95 12.34
CA TRP A 298 -16.68 13.88 12.78
C TRP A 298 -17.10 14.83 11.65
N LEU A 299 -18.41 15.03 11.50
CA LEU A 299 -19.05 15.98 10.58
C LEU A 299 -19.82 17.01 11.41
N GLU A 300 -19.74 18.27 11.05
CA GLU A 300 -20.50 19.34 11.71
C GLU A 300 -21.54 19.94 10.75
N ALA A 301 -22.80 19.87 11.11
CA ALA A 301 -23.89 20.49 10.35
C ALA A 301 -24.92 21.09 11.31
N ASP A 302 -25.42 22.29 11.00
CA ASP A 302 -26.43 23.00 11.79
C ASP A 302 -26.08 23.11 13.29
N GLY A 303 -24.79 23.29 13.60
CA GLY A 303 -24.29 23.40 14.98
C GLY A 303 -24.33 22.08 15.78
N LYS A 304 -24.46 20.95 15.09
CA LYS A 304 -24.44 19.61 15.69
C LYS A 304 -23.30 18.78 15.10
N LYS A 305 -22.77 17.86 15.90
CA LYS A 305 -21.80 16.84 15.49
C LYS A 305 -22.52 15.56 15.05
N TYR A 306 -22.01 14.98 13.97
CA TYR A 306 -22.45 13.69 13.42
C TYR A 306 -21.23 12.83 13.12
N LEU A 307 -21.44 11.52 12.99
CA LEU A 307 -20.43 10.62 12.44
C LEU A 307 -20.65 10.48 10.93
N ALA A 308 -19.71 10.97 10.14
CA ALA A 308 -19.59 10.64 8.73
C ALA A 308 -18.89 9.28 8.63
N THR A 309 -19.53 8.31 8.00
CA THR A 309 -18.99 6.95 7.87
C THR A 309 -18.92 6.52 6.41
N VAL A 310 -17.92 5.71 6.09
CA VAL A 310 -17.85 4.96 4.85
C VAL A 310 -17.68 3.49 5.18
N ARG A 311 -18.57 2.66 4.67
CA ARG A 311 -18.48 1.19 4.76
C ARG A 311 -18.03 0.67 3.40
N THR A 312 -16.93 -0.07 3.41
CA THR A 312 -16.33 -0.59 2.18
C THR A 312 -16.75 -2.03 1.93
N SER A 313 -16.89 -2.37 0.67
CA SER A 313 -16.96 -3.73 0.16
C SER A 313 -16.19 -3.79 -1.15
N PRO A 314 -15.79 -4.97 -1.63
CA PRO A 314 -15.10 -5.09 -2.91
C PRO A 314 -15.86 -4.52 -4.11
N GLU A 315 -17.18 -4.29 -3.98
CA GLU A 315 -18.05 -3.82 -5.07
C GLU A 315 -18.31 -2.31 -5.04
N GLY A 316 -17.90 -1.61 -3.97
CA GLY A 316 -18.15 -0.17 -3.80
C GLY A 316 -18.36 0.19 -2.34
N SER A 317 -18.85 1.40 -2.10
CA SER A 317 -18.91 1.99 -0.76
C SER A 317 -20.29 2.53 -0.41
N ASP A 318 -20.71 2.34 0.85
CA ASP A 318 -21.88 2.98 1.44
C ASP A 318 -21.42 4.18 2.29
N VAL A 319 -21.85 5.36 1.95
CA VAL A 319 -21.60 6.59 2.72
C VAL A 319 -22.82 6.88 3.57
N ALA A 320 -22.62 7.03 4.88
CA ALA A 320 -23.70 7.32 5.80
C ALA A 320 -23.35 8.44 6.77
N VAL A 321 -24.39 9.13 7.26
CA VAL A 321 -24.32 10.08 8.36
C VAL A 321 -25.14 9.53 9.51
N LEU A 322 -24.50 9.41 10.68
CA LEU A 322 -25.12 8.92 11.91
C LEU A 322 -25.09 10.01 12.99
N ASP A 323 -26.03 9.93 13.91
CA ASP A 323 -25.91 10.71 15.14
C ASP A 323 -24.79 10.15 16.05
N PRO A 324 -24.38 10.85 17.12
CA PRO A 324 -23.32 10.38 18.03
C PRO A 324 -23.65 9.07 18.76
N ASP A 325 -24.92 8.68 18.82
CA ASP A 325 -25.38 7.42 19.42
C ASP A 325 -25.39 6.26 18.39
N GLY A 326 -25.01 6.52 17.14
CA GLY A 326 -24.90 5.53 16.07
C GLY A 326 -26.19 5.29 15.27
N ASN A 327 -27.24 6.10 15.47
CA ASN A 327 -28.45 6.00 14.66
C ASN A 327 -28.24 6.59 13.28
N GLU A 328 -28.48 5.79 12.23
CA GLU A 328 -28.32 6.19 10.84
C GLU A 328 -29.40 7.20 10.44
N ILE A 329 -29.00 8.39 9.97
CA ILE A 329 -29.87 9.45 9.49
C ILE A 329 -30.11 9.30 7.99
N VAL A 330 -29.03 9.02 7.25
CA VAL A 330 -29.05 8.82 5.80
C VAL A 330 -27.90 7.91 5.39
N CYS A 331 -28.13 7.08 4.38
CA CYS A 331 -27.13 6.25 3.74
C CYS A 331 -27.34 6.18 2.25
N GLU A 332 -26.27 6.31 1.45
CA GLU A 332 -26.29 6.14 0.00
C GLU A 332 -25.17 5.21 -0.45
N ARG A 333 -25.48 4.35 -1.46
CA ARG A 333 -24.54 3.43 -2.10
C ARG A 333 -23.89 4.08 -3.31
N TYR A 334 -22.56 4.02 -3.38
CA TYR A 334 -21.76 4.45 -4.52
C TYR A 334 -21.04 3.25 -5.15
N PRO A 335 -21.14 3.05 -6.49
CA PRO A 335 -20.46 1.96 -7.20
C PRO A 335 -18.97 2.30 -7.45
N ALA A 336 -18.28 2.74 -6.42
CA ALA A 336 -16.88 3.12 -6.43
C ALA A 336 -16.29 2.84 -5.06
N THR A 337 -15.00 2.54 -5.01
CA THR A 337 -14.25 2.48 -3.75
C THR A 337 -13.95 3.92 -3.31
N LEU A 338 -14.46 4.28 -2.12
CA LEU A 338 -14.32 5.60 -1.52
C LEU A 338 -13.42 5.53 -0.28
N THR A 339 -12.42 6.40 -0.22
CA THR A 339 -11.61 6.58 0.99
C THR A 339 -11.89 7.96 1.57
N LEU A 340 -12.45 8.01 2.78
CA LEU A 340 -12.73 9.26 3.50
C LEU A 340 -11.43 9.94 3.94
N LYS A 341 -11.14 11.11 3.38
CA LYS A 341 -9.91 11.87 3.68
C LYS A 341 -10.11 12.84 4.84
N THR A 342 -11.10 13.71 4.72
CA THR A 342 -11.39 14.70 5.77
C THR A 342 -12.87 15.12 5.72
N THR A 343 -13.29 15.85 6.74
CA THR A 343 -14.61 16.48 6.84
C THR A 343 -14.44 17.95 7.22
N VAL A 344 -15.19 18.84 6.58
CA VAL A 344 -15.17 20.28 6.92
C VAL A 344 -16.61 20.80 6.89
N GLY A 345 -17.09 21.25 8.04
CA GLY A 345 -18.49 21.61 8.20
C GLY A 345 -19.40 20.43 7.84
N ASN A 346 -20.35 20.62 6.93
CA ASN A 346 -21.26 19.58 6.46
C ASN A 346 -20.76 18.77 5.25
N LYS A 347 -19.48 18.88 4.91
CA LYS A 347 -18.87 18.24 3.73
C LYS A 347 -17.92 17.12 4.12
N MET A 348 -18.02 16.02 3.40
CA MET A 348 -17.13 14.86 3.44
C MET A 348 -16.31 14.84 2.15
N TYR A 349 -15.00 14.64 2.24
CA TYR A 349 -14.07 14.61 1.12
C TYR A 349 -13.49 13.22 0.95
N PHE A 350 -13.60 12.69 -0.27
CA PHE A 350 -13.18 11.33 -0.60
C PHE A 350 -12.21 11.32 -1.77
N THR A 351 -11.27 10.40 -1.74
CA THR A 351 -10.72 9.87 -2.99
C THR A 351 -11.66 8.77 -3.48
N ALA A 352 -11.92 8.75 -4.77
CA ALA A 352 -12.87 7.85 -5.40
C ALA A 352 -12.24 7.20 -6.63
N GLY A 353 -12.51 5.91 -6.85
CA GLY A 353 -12.10 5.17 -8.03
C GLY A 353 -12.94 3.90 -8.21
N ALA A 354 -13.00 3.43 -9.43
CA ALA A 354 -13.54 2.13 -9.79
C ALA A 354 -12.68 1.52 -10.89
N THR A 355 -12.91 0.29 -11.27
CA THR A 355 -12.13 -0.38 -12.32
C THR A 355 -12.13 0.38 -13.67
N ASP A 356 -13.14 1.21 -13.90
CA ASP A 356 -13.33 2.08 -15.08
C ASP A 356 -13.42 3.58 -14.72
N ILE A 357 -13.26 3.94 -13.45
CA ILE A 357 -13.23 5.33 -12.98
C ILE A 357 -11.83 5.61 -12.43
N LEU A 358 -11.07 6.45 -13.15
CA LEU A 358 -9.78 6.91 -12.69
C LEU A 358 -9.94 7.72 -11.40
N PHE A 359 -8.87 7.75 -10.62
CA PHE A 359 -8.79 8.50 -9.39
C PHE A 359 -9.36 9.91 -9.51
N GLN A 360 -10.39 10.19 -8.71
CA GLN A 360 -11.05 11.49 -8.58
C GLN A 360 -11.10 11.91 -7.11
N MET A 361 -11.31 13.20 -6.88
CA MET A 361 -11.68 13.69 -5.56
C MET A 361 -13.15 14.10 -5.56
N TRP A 362 -13.91 13.47 -4.66
CA TRP A 362 -15.34 13.73 -4.50
C TRP A 362 -15.63 14.51 -3.22
N VAL A 363 -16.68 15.32 -3.28
CA VAL A 363 -17.31 15.95 -2.11
C VAL A 363 -18.71 15.42 -1.99
N VAL A 364 -19.07 14.95 -0.81
CA VAL A 364 -20.44 14.58 -0.46
C VAL A 364 -20.90 15.53 0.64
N GLU A 365 -21.90 16.34 0.35
CA GLU A 365 -22.48 17.30 1.30
C GLU A 365 -23.71 16.70 1.99
N PHE A 366 -23.79 16.86 3.29
CA PHE A 366 -24.98 16.54 4.09
C PHE A 366 -25.84 17.79 4.25
N VAL A 367 -26.98 17.84 3.56
CA VAL A 367 -27.89 19.00 3.55
C VAL A 367 -29.33 18.52 3.64
N ASP A 368 -30.11 19.07 4.59
CA ASP A 368 -31.52 18.74 4.80
C ASP A 368 -31.80 17.24 4.93
N GLY A 369 -30.88 16.50 5.58
CA GLY A 369 -31.02 15.06 5.79
C GLY A 369 -30.73 14.21 4.54
N GLN A 370 -30.13 14.78 3.50
CA GLN A 370 -29.76 14.12 2.24
C GLN A 370 -28.26 14.25 1.95
N LEU A 371 -27.72 13.32 1.16
CA LEU A 371 -26.37 13.38 0.64
C LEU A 371 -26.39 13.95 -0.80
N LYS A 372 -25.46 14.86 -1.10
CA LYS A 372 -25.29 15.44 -2.44
C LYS A 372 -23.84 15.30 -2.87
N GLN A 373 -23.59 14.40 -3.82
CA GLN A 373 -22.25 14.16 -4.36
C GLN A 373 -21.94 15.14 -5.50
N SER A 374 -20.69 15.60 -5.53
CA SER A 374 -20.07 16.33 -6.64
C SER A 374 -18.60 15.96 -6.79
N VAL A 375 -18.04 16.17 -7.99
CA VAL A 375 -16.60 15.98 -8.24
C VAL A 375 -15.88 17.29 -7.96
N LEU A 376 -14.87 17.25 -7.09
CA LEU A 376 -14.06 18.42 -6.73
C LEU A 376 -12.84 18.53 -7.66
N VAL A 377 -12.14 17.43 -7.90
CA VAL A 377 -11.00 17.34 -8.81
C VAL A 377 -11.21 16.16 -9.73
N ASP A 378 -11.11 16.43 -11.03
CA ASP A 378 -11.28 15.43 -12.10
C ASP A 378 -10.18 15.58 -13.14
N LEU A 379 -9.96 14.52 -13.90
CA LEU A 379 -9.08 14.53 -15.06
C LEU A 379 -9.84 14.93 -16.33
N PRO A 380 -9.17 15.55 -17.31
CA PRO A 380 -9.77 15.82 -18.61
C PRO A 380 -10.29 14.54 -19.29
N GLU A 381 -11.44 14.65 -19.99
CA GLU A 381 -12.14 13.49 -20.59
C GLU A 381 -11.28 12.72 -21.60
N ASN A 382 -10.45 13.42 -22.37
CA ASN A 382 -9.53 12.80 -23.30
C ASN A 382 -8.45 11.96 -22.62
N ILE A 383 -8.07 12.27 -21.37
CA ILE A 383 -7.16 11.47 -20.57
C ILE A 383 -7.92 10.26 -20.03
N LYS A 384 -9.08 10.46 -19.41
CA LYS A 384 -9.89 9.37 -18.86
C LYS A 384 -10.14 8.28 -19.90
N SER A 385 -10.61 8.66 -21.09
CA SER A 385 -10.90 7.71 -22.18
C SER A 385 -9.67 6.98 -22.74
N SER A 386 -8.47 7.52 -22.60
CA SER A 386 -7.23 6.86 -23.08
C SER A 386 -6.62 5.92 -22.07
N MET A 387 -6.99 6.03 -20.80
CA MET A 387 -6.41 5.27 -19.69
C MET A 387 -7.27 4.09 -19.22
N VAL A 388 -8.46 3.89 -19.79
CA VAL A 388 -9.30 2.72 -19.55
C VAL A 388 -9.25 1.83 -20.79
N THR A 389 -8.68 0.65 -20.66
CA THR A 389 -8.41 -0.29 -21.78
C THR A 389 -9.07 -1.64 -21.59
N SER A 390 -9.90 -1.76 -20.55
CA SER A 390 -10.61 -2.97 -20.17
C SER A 390 -11.97 -2.67 -19.58
N HIS A 391 -12.83 -3.69 -19.52
CA HIS A 391 -13.97 -3.71 -18.64
C HIS A 391 -13.83 -4.83 -17.62
N ALA A 392 -14.34 -4.61 -16.41
CA ALA A 392 -14.27 -5.58 -15.32
C ALA A 392 -15.44 -6.55 -15.35
N GLN A 393 -15.15 -7.83 -15.23
CA GLN A 393 -16.12 -8.89 -14.99
C GLN A 393 -15.97 -9.39 -13.55
N LYS A 394 -17.01 -9.26 -12.74
CA LYS A 394 -17.03 -9.82 -11.38
C LYS A 394 -17.14 -11.34 -11.44
N LEU A 395 -16.31 -12.04 -10.66
CA LEU A 395 -16.30 -13.49 -10.54
C LEU A 395 -16.50 -13.89 -9.07
N SER A 396 -17.04 -15.09 -8.88
CA SER A 396 -17.05 -15.82 -7.62
C SER A 396 -16.44 -17.19 -7.88
N ILE A 397 -15.26 -17.43 -7.30
CA ILE A 397 -14.39 -18.55 -7.63
C ILE A 397 -14.38 -19.53 -6.47
N PRO A 398 -14.74 -20.82 -6.67
CA PRO A 398 -14.66 -21.81 -5.60
C PRO A 398 -13.19 -22.13 -5.27
N THR A 399 -12.84 -22.17 -3.99
CA THR A 399 -11.55 -22.65 -3.52
C THR A 399 -11.63 -24.06 -2.94
N PHE A 400 -10.60 -24.51 -2.24
CA PHE A 400 -10.39 -25.91 -1.87
C PHE A 400 -11.09 -26.35 -0.58
N ASP A 401 -11.48 -25.42 0.28
CA ASP A 401 -12.02 -25.72 1.62
C ASP A 401 -13.51 -25.36 1.74
N ILE A 402 -14.08 -25.81 2.86
CA ILE A 402 -15.44 -25.48 3.26
C ILE A 402 -15.42 -24.32 4.21
N ASP A 403 -16.23 -23.31 3.96
CA ASP A 403 -16.42 -22.20 4.86
C ASP A 403 -17.18 -22.68 6.12
N PRO A 404 -16.56 -22.60 7.32
CA PRO A 404 -17.20 -23.09 8.53
C PRO A 404 -18.45 -22.30 8.93
N ALA A 405 -18.57 -21.05 8.47
CA ALA A 405 -19.74 -20.21 8.77
C ALA A 405 -20.98 -20.63 7.97
N THR A 406 -20.80 -21.14 6.75
CA THR A 406 -21.90 -21.53 5.87
C THR A 406 -22.05 -23.04 5.71
N GLY A 407 -20.98 -23.80 5.91
CA GLY A 407 -20.92 -25.25 5.62
C GLY A 407 -20.83 -25.58 4.12
N GLU A 408 -20.61 -24.57 3.26
CA GLU A 408 -20.49 -24.70 1.81
C GLU A 408 -19.04 -24.46 1.36
N THR A 409 -18.70 -24.80 0.11
CA THR A 409 -17.40 -24.48 -0.48
C THR A 409 -17.15 -22.98 -0.37
N ARG A 410 -15.97 -22.59 0.16
CA ARG A 410 -15.58 -21.18 0.24
C ARG A 410 -15.49 -20.59 -1.17
N MET A 411 -16.10 -19.43 -1.34
CA MET A 411 -16.09 -18.68 -2.59
C MET A 411 -15.23 -17.43 -2.43
N LEU A 412 -14.30 -17.24 -3.36
CA LEU A 412 -13.43 -16.08 -3.42
C LEU A 412 -14.01 -15.06 -4.39
N HIS A 413 -13.97 -13.78 -3.99
CA HIS A 413 -14.32 -12.69 -4.86
C HIS A 413 -13.15 -12.36 -5.80
N ALA A 414 -13.44 -11.97 -7.05
CA ALA A 414 -12.42 -11.52 -7.99
C ALA A 414 -13.02 -10.59 -9.06
N TYR A 415 -12.15 -9.75 -9.63
CA TYR A 415 -12.41 -9.09 -10.90
C TYR A 415 -11.48 -9.64 -11.99
N LEU A 416 -12.07 -10.02 -13.12
CA LEU A 416 -11.35 -10.28 -14.36
C LEU A 416 -11.44 -9.03 -15.24
N MET A 417 -10.29 -8.41 -15.48
CA MET A 417 -10.16 -7.31 -16.43
C MET A 417 -10.06 -7.89 -17.84
N VAL A 418 -11.12 -7.69 -18.62
CA VAL A 418 -11.21 -8.16 -20.01
C VAL A 418 -10.73 -7.04 -20.92
N PRO A 419 -9.63 -7.24 -21.68
CA PRO A 419 -9.10 -6.20 -22.55
C PRO A 419 -10.09 -5.84 -23.67
N GLU A 420 -10.23 -4.56 -24.00
CA GLU A 420 -11.04 -4.12 -25.14
C GLU A 420 -10.52 -4.66 -26.48
N LYS A 421 -9.22 -4.86 -26.57
CA LYS A 421 -8.52 -5.37 -27.76
C LYS A 421 -7.70 -6.60 -27.37
N PRO A 422 -8.31 -7.77 -27.16
CA PRO A 422 -7.60 -8.96 -26.73
C PRO A 422 -6.57 -9.41 -27.80
N LEU A 423 -5.55 -10.13 -27.34
CA LEU A 423 -4.66 -10.86 -28.24
C LEU A 423 -5.43 -11.94 -29.02
N PRO A 424 -4.95 -12.36 -30.20
CA PRO A 424 -5.48 -13.54 -30.90
C PRO A 424 -5.53 -14.76 -29.95
N ALA A 425 -6.50 -15.64 -30.12
CA ALA A 425 -6.73 -16.78 -29.20
C ALA A 425 -5.50 -17.69 -29.03
N ASP A 426 -4.70 -17.85 -30.10
CA ASP A 426 -3.45 -18.61 -30.06
C ASP A 426 -2.28 -17.89 -29.38
N GLN A 427 -2.43 -16.60 -29.04
CA GLN A 427 -1.48 -15.77 -28.31
C GLN A 427 -2.07 -15.23 -26.99
N ALA A 428 -3.34 -15.52 -26.70
CA ALA A 428 -4.02 -15.02 -25.51
C ALA A 428 -3.23 -15.36 -24.23
N ARG A 429 -3.08 -14.39 -23.35
CA ARG A 429 -2.36 -14.51 -22.06
C ARG A 429 -3.26 -14.05 -20.91
N LEU A 430 -3.06 -14.69 -19.77
CA LEU A 430 -3.65 -14.30 -18.49
C LEU A 430 -2.53 -13.89 -17.53
N MET A 431 -2.64 -12.70 -16.93
CA MET A 431 -1.83 -12.27 -15.80
C MET A 431 -2.65 -12.41 -14.52
N VAL A 432 -2.15 -13.18 -13.57
CA VAL A 432 -2.71 -13.31 -12.22
C VAL A 432 -1.95 -12.37 -11.31
N MET A 433 -2.66 -11.42 -10.72
CA MET A 433 -2.07 -10.51 -9.73
C MET A 433 -1.92 -11.28 -8.42
N SER A 434 -0.67 -11.46 -7.98
CA SER A 434 -0.29 -12.35 -6.87
C SER A 434 -0.34 -11.63 -5.52
N PHE A 435 -1.35 -10.79 -5.29
CA PHE A 435 -1.53 -10.08 -4.03
C PHE A 435 -3.01 -9.91 -3.74
N TYR A 436 -3.35 -9.48 -2.53
CA TYR A 436 -4.72 -9.13 -2.17
C TYR A 436 -5.28 -8.09 -3.13
N GLY A 437 -6.43 -8.38 -3.70
CA GLY A 437 -7.05 -7.54 -4.72
C GLY A 437 -8.54 -7.79 -4.80
N GLY A 438 -9.09 -7.67 -6.00
CA GLY A 438 -10.52 -7.86 -6.24
C GLY A 438 -11.36 -6.66 -5.81
N ASP A 439 -10.74 -5.52 -5.52
CA ASP A 439 -11.45 -4.29 -5.23
C ASP A 439 -11.96 -3.61 -6.51
N ASN A 440 -13.10 -2.93 -6.41
CA ASN A 440 -13.59 -2.05 -7.48
C ASN A 440 -12.81 -0.73 -7.45
N ALA A 441 -11.53 -0.78 -7.83
CA ALA A 441 -10.62 0.34 -7.86
C ALA A 441 -9.84 0.38 -9.19
N TYR A 442 -9.46 1.59 -9.62
CA TYR A 442 -8.60 1.78 -10.78
C TYR A 442 -7.17 1.35 -10.44
N ASP A 443 -6.60 0.50 -11.29
CA ASP A 443 -5.20 0.09 -11.21
C ASP A 443 -4.52 0.30 -12.56
N MET A 444 -3.46 1.11 -12.58
CA MET A 444 -2.73 1.46 -13.80
C MET A 444 -1.99 0.25 -14.41
N GLU A 445 -1.46 -0.66 -13.60
CA GLU A 445 -0.80 -1.87 -14.08
C GLU A 445 -1.77 -2.80 -14.78
N HIS A 446 -2.99 -2.96 -14.22
CA HIS A 446 -4.06 -3.71 -14.89
C HIS A 446 -4.36 -3.11 -16.27
N GLN A 447 -4.45 -1.79 -16.37
CA GLN A 447 -4.73 -1.12 -17.64
C GLN A 447 -3.57 -1.22 -18.64
N ILE A 448 -2.31 -1.16 -18.20
CA ILE A 448 -1.14 -1.37 -19.07
C ILE A 448 -1.12 -2.81 -19.62
N PHE A 449 -1.38 -3.81 -18.79
CA PHE A 449 -1.44 -5.20 -19.24
C PHE A 449 -2.63 -5.46 -20.18
N THR A 450 -3.79 -4.83 -19.92
CA THR A 450 -4.94 -4.96 -20.83
C THR A 450 -4.77 -4.14 -22.11
N ALA A 451 -4.02 -3.03 -22.10
CA ALA A 451 -3.57 -2.35 -23.31
C ALA A 451 -2.65 -3.23 -24.18
N ALA A 452 -1.85 -4.07 -23.54
CA ALA A 452 -1.07 -5.12 -24.21
C ALA A 452 -1.95 -6.30 -24.72
N GLY A 453 -3.25 -6.28 -24.44
CA GLY A 453 -4.23 -7.28 -24.88
C GLY A 453 -4.30 -8.53 -24.01
N MET A 454 -3.70 -8.52 -22.84
CA MET A 454 -3.77 -9.60 -21.84
C MET A 454 -5.04 -9.50 -21.00
N TYR A 455 -5.56 -10.63 -20.57
CA TYR A 455 -6.52 -10.69 -19.46
C TYR A 455 -5.77 -10.51 -18.14
N VAL A 456 -6.38 -9.82 -17.17
CA VAL A 456 -5.81 -9.63 -15.85
C VAL A 456 -6.80 -10.08 -14.79
N LEU A 457 -6.37 -10.98 -13.91
CA LEU A 457 -7.16 -11.46 -12.78
C LEU A 457 -6.66 -10.81 -11.49
N SER A 458 -7.53 -10.06 -10.83
CA SER A 458 -7.34 -9.52 -9.49
C SER A 458 -8.32 -10.20 -8.56
N ALA A 459 -7.82 -11.01 -7.62
CA ALA A 459 -8.63 -11.83 -6.73
C ALA A 459 -8.46 -11.39 -5.27
N SER A 460 -9.46 -11.73 -4.43
CA SER A 460 -9.41 -11.58 -2.98
C SER A 460 -9.21 -12.97 -2.35
N PRO A 461 -7.97 -13.48 -2.24
CA PRO A 461 -7.68 -14.68 -1.49
C PRO A 461 -7.99 -14.45 0.00
N ARG A 462 -8.00 -15.53 0.81
CA ARG A 462 -8.06 -15.39 2.28
C ARG A 462 -6.94 -14.46 2.77
N GLY A 463 -7.20 -13.72 3.82
CA GLY A 463 -6.32 -12.62 4.24
C GLY A 463 -6.73 -11.25 3.69
N SER A 464 -7.55 -11.19 2.62
CA SER A 464 -8.00 -9.91 2.04
C SER A 464 -8.91 -9.13 2.98
N SER A 465 -8.75 -7.80 3.00
CA SER A 465 -9.63 -6.86 3.70
C SER A 465 -11.00 -6.69 3.03
N GLY A 466 -11.96 -6.09 3.74
CA GLY A 466 -13.31 -5.82 3.23
C GLY A 466 -14.30 -6.97 3.37
N PHE A 467 -13.89 -8.11 3.94
CA PHE A 467 -14.72 -9.28 4.24
C PHE A 467 -14.89 -9.53 5.74
N GLY A 468 -14.41 -8.61 6.58
CA GLY A 468 -14.36 -8.70 8.02
C GLY A 468 -13.11 -9.42 8.54
N ARG A 469 -12.87 -9.25 9.86
CA ARG A 469 -11.68 -9.77 10.54
C ARG A 469 -11.48 -11.29 10.37
N ASP A 470 -12.56 -12.07 10.51
CA ASP A 470 -12.44 -13.53 10.48
C ASP A 470 -11.93 -14.07 9.12
N PHE A 471 -12.19 -13.33 8.02
CA PHE A 471 -11.63 -13.67 6.71
C PHE A 471 -10.21 -13.14 6.55
N ALA A 472 -9.92 -11.91 7.02
CA ALA A 472 -8.59 -11.34 7.01
C ALA A 472 -7.61 -12.19 7.85
N ALA A 473 -8.02 -12.61 9.06
CA ALA A 473 -7.21 -13.44 9.96
C ALA A 473 -6.92 -14.87 9.44
N LEU A 474 -7.52 -15.30 8.32
CA LEU A 474 -7.19 -16.60 7.73
C LEU A 474 -5.76 -16.69 7.18
N ASN A 475 -5.07 -15.56 7.05
CA ASN A 475 -3.66 -15.51 6.68
C ASN A 475 -2.72 -15.29 7.88
N ASP A 476 -3.23 -14.97 9.05
CA ASP A 476 -2.40 -14.76 10.24
C ASP A 476 -1.57 -16.00 10.53
N HIS A 477 -0.24 -15.83 10.60
CA HIS A 477 0.74 -16.91 10.78
C HIS A 477 0.71 -18.02 9.70
N ASP A 478 0.15 -17.74 8.51
CA ASP A 478 0.08 -18.73 7.40
C ASP A 478 0.63 -18.21 6.06
N LEU A 479 1.46 -17.17 6.09
CA LEU A 479 2.12 -16.62 4.88
C LEU A 479 2.72 -17.74 4.01
N GLY A 480 2.44 -17.72 2.71
CA GLY A 480 2.84 -18.76 1.75
C GLY A 480 2.08 -20.09 1.92
N GLY A 481 0.94 -20.03 2.59
CA GLY A 481 0.10 -21.15 2.95
C GLY A 481 -1.17 -21.30 2.13
N ASN A 482 -2.29 -21.13 2.81
CA ASN A 482 -3.60 -21.36 2.21
C ASN A 482 -4.01 -20.26 1.21
N GLU A 483 -3.50 -19.01 1.35
CA GLU A 483 -3.71 -17.93 0.38
C GLU A 483 -3.03 -18.27 -0.96
N THR A 484 -1.85 -18.87 -0.94
CA THR A 484 -1.18 -19.38 -2.15
C THR A 484 -2.02 -20.45 -2.85
N ILE A 485 -2.66 -21.35 -2.08
CA ILE A 485 -3.59 -22.33 -2.64
C ILE A 485 -4.81 -21.63 -3.29
N ASP A 486 -5.36 -20.61 -2.63
CA ASP A 486 -6.45 -19.80 -3.20
C ASP A 486 -6.07 -19.20 -4.55
N MET A 487 -4.86 -18.62 -4.65
CA MET A 487 -4.35 -18.05 -5.91
C MET A 487 -4.17 -19.12 -7.00
N ILE A 488 -3.72 -20.33 -6.65
CA ILE A 488 -3.63 -21.47 -7.57
C ILE A 488 -5.03 -21.86 -8.10
N TYR A 489 -6.04 -21.86 -7.22
CA TYR A 489 -7.42 -22.15 -7.62
C TYR A 489 -7.99 -21.06 -8.53
N CYS A 490 -7.74 -19.79 -8.21
CA CYS A 490 -8.14 -18.66 -9.05
C CYS A 490 -7.50 -18.72 -10.43
N ALA A 491 -6.20 -18.97 -10.52
CA ALA A 491 -5.47 -19.10 -11.77
C ALA A 491 -6.03 -20.25 -12.63
N ARG A 492 -6.24 -21.43 -12.03
CA ARG A 492 -6.80 -22.60 -12.71
C ARG A 492 -8.20 -22.32 -13.24
N TYR A 493 -9.08 -21.79 -12.39
CA TYR A 493 -10.48 -21.51 -12.77
C TYR A 493 -10.57 -20.57 -13.97
N VAL A 494 -9.81 -19.46 -13.96
CA VAL A 494 -9.88 -18.49 -15.06
C VAL A 494 -9.13 -18.97 -16.30
N SER A 495 -8.02 -19.68 -16.15
CA SER A 495 -7.30 -20.35 -17.25
C SER A 495 -8.23 -21.31 -18.02
N GLU A 496 -8.95 -22.17 -17.31
CA GLU A 496 -9.92 -23.11 -17.88
C GLU A 496 -11.12 -22.37 -18.52
N MET A 497 -11.66 -21.36 -17.83
CA MET A 497 -12.80 -20.56 -18.32
C MET A 497 -12.48 -19.85 -19.64
N LEU A 498 -11.26 -19.32 -19.78
CA LEU A 498 -10.81 -18.61 -20.99
C LEU A 498 -10.19 -19.54 -22.05
N GLY A 499 -9.92 -20.80 -21.71
CA GLY A 499 -9.20 -21.73 -22.58
C GLY A 499 -7.76 -21.33 -22.85
N ILE A 500 -7.13 -20.61 -21.90
CA ILE A 500 -5.72 -20.21 -21.97
C ILE A 500 -4.88 -21.28 -21.30
N PRO A 501 -3.94 -21.95 -22.00
CA PRO A 501 -3.13 -23.00 -21.40
C PRO A 501 -2.14 -22.43 -20.38
N PRO A 502 -1.73 -23.23 -19.37
CA PRO A 502 -0.87 -22.77 -18.26
C PRO A 502 0.43 -22.08 -18.69
N GLU A 503 1.01 -22.48 -19.82
CA GLU A 503 2.24 -21.89 -20.36
C GLU A 503 2.07 -20.41 -20.75
N ARG A 504 0.83 -19.94 -20.87
CA ARG A 504 0.49 -18.53 -21.16
C ARG A 504 -0.23 -17.85 -20.00
N VAL A 505 -0.20 -18.46 -18.83
CA VAL A 505 -0.66 -17.87 -17.57
C VAL A 505 0.55 -17.45 -16.76
N GLY A 506 0.70 -16.14 -16.51
CA GLY A 506 1.74 -15.59 -15.66
C GLY A 506 1.22 -15.14 -14.31
N CYS A 507 2.12 -14.96 -13.36
CA CYS A 507 1.85 -14.30 -12.08
C CYS A 507 2.74 -13.08 -11.90
N PHE A 508 2.19 -12.04 -11.28
CA PHE A 508 2.83 -10.75 -11.09
C PHE A 508 2.49 -10.18 -9.72
N GLY A 509 3.47 -9.67 -9.01
CA GLY A 509 3.23 -8.94 -7.77
C GLY A 509 4.45 -8.22 -7.24
N MET A 510 4.20 -7.24 -6.37
CA MET A 510 5.20 -6.42 -5.71
C MET A 510 5.18 -6.64 -4.20
N SER A 511 6.34 -6.52 -3.52
CA SER A 511 6.46 -6.63 -2.07
C SER A 511 5.99 -8.01 -1.58
N HIS A 512 5.01 -8.10 -0.69
CA HIS A 512 4.31 -9.35 -0.36
C HIS A 512 3.87 -10.10 -1.63
N GLY A 513 3.29 -9.39 -2.64
CA GLY A 513 2.94 -9.98 -3.93
C GLY A 513 4.15 -10.48 -4.73
N GLY A 514 5.32 -9.85 -4.56
CA GLY A 514 6.59 -10.32 -5.10
C GLY A 514 7.04 -11.64 -4.46
N TYR A 515 6.93 -11.75 -3.14
CA TYR A 515 7.11 -13.01 -2.42
C TYR A 515 6.11 -14.06 -2.91
N GLU A 516 4.82 -13.73 -2.97
CA GLU A 516 3.77 -14.65 -3.41
C GLU A 516 3.99 -15.12 -4.87
N THR A 517 4.47 -14.24 -5.76
CA THR A 517 4.90 -14.62 -7.12
C THR A 517 6.03 -15.64 -7.07
N MET A 518 7.07 -15.41 -6.26
CA MET A 518 8.16 -16.37 -6.10
C MET A 518 7.65 -17.70 -5.52
N ARG A 519 6.72 -17.64 -4.56
CA ARG A 519 6.10 -18.81 -3.92
C ARG A 519 5.27 -19.62 -4.90
N LEU A 520 4.43 -18.99 -5.71
CA LEU A 520 3.63 -19.62 -6.77
C LEU A 520 4.51 -20.32 -7.81
N MET A 521 5.60 -19.65 -8.24
CA MET A 521 6.54 -20.19 -9.22
C MET A 521 7.35 -21.39 -8.68
N THR A 522 7.60 -21.43 -7.38
CA THR A 522 8.37 -22.50 -6.71
C THR A 522 7.50 -23.40 -5.82
N PHE A 523 6.20 -23.42 -6.02
CA PHE A 523 5.25 -24.13 -5.15
C PHE A 523 5.60 -25.62 -4.98
N PRO A 524 5.70 -26.14 -3.74
CA PRO A 524 6.19 -27.49 -3.49
C PRO A 524 5.22 -28.63 -3.90
N GLY A 525 3.98 -28.29 -4.22
CA GLY A 525 2.93 -29.24 -4.58
C GLY A 525 2.04 -29.69 -3.41
N GLU A 526 2.43 -29.37 -2.20
CA GLU A 526 1.66 -29.65 -0.98
C GLU A 526 1.96 -28.60 0.09
N VAL A 527 0.92 -28.06 0.72
CA VAL A 527 1.01 -27.10 1.84
C VAL A 527 -0.16 -27.38 2.79
N ASN A 528 0.07 -27.32 4.11
CA ASN A 528 -0.93 -27.60 5.16
C ASN A 528 -1.64 -28.97 4.99
N GLY A 529 -0.95 -29.96 4.39
CA GLY A 529 -1.52 -31.28 4.07
C GLY A 529 -2.42 -31.30 2.85
N PHE A 530 -2.55 -30.17 2.13
CA PHE A 530 -3.37 -30.06 0.92
C PHE A 530 -2.49 -30.11 -0.34
N LYS A 531 -2.81 -31.03 -1.24
CA LYS A 531 -2.08 -31.25 -2.50
C LYS A 531 -2.73 -30.51 -3.65
N THR A 532 -1.98 -29.63 -4.28
CA THR A 532 -2.38 -28.92 -5.50
C THR A 532 -1.16 -28.45 -6.27
N SER A 533 -1.33 -28.02 -7.51
CA SER A 533 -0.30 -27.34 -8.30
C SER A 533 -0.94 -26.63 -9.49
N PHE A 534 -0.28 -25.60 -9.96
CA PHE A 534 -0.56 -24.99 -11.26
C PHE A 534 0.78 -24.56 -11.87
N PRO A 535 1.15 -25.03 -13.06
CA PRO A 535 2.43 -24.75 -13.66
C PRO A 535 2.41 -23.41 -14.40
N PHE A 536 2.54 -22.31 -13.65
CA PHE A 536 2.63 -20.96 -14.25
C PHE A 536 3.71 -20.91 -15.33
N GLY A 537 3.38 -20.32 -16.48
CA GLY A 537 4.28 -20.21 -17.62
C GLY A 537 5.42 -19.23 -17.40
N PHE A 538 5.20 -18.19 -16.60
CA PHE A 538 6.21 -17.18 -16.24
C PHE A 538 5.80 -16.43 -14.97
N GLY A 539 6.79 -15.80 -14.31
CA GLY A 539 6.56 -14.95 -13.13
C GLY A 539 7.32 -13.63 -13.22
N VAL A 540 6.74 -12.56 -12.67
CA VAL A 540 7.39 -11.26 -12.49
C VAL A 540 7.27 -10.86 -11.02
N ALA A 541 8.34 -11.00 -10.26
CA ALA A 541 8.40 -10.68 -8.84
C ALA A 541 9.16 -9.36 -8.63
N VAL A 542 8.48 -8.39 -8.03
CA VAL A 542 8.97 -7.04 -7.83
C VAL A 542 9.16 -6.78 -6.34
N ALA A 543 10.36 -6.33 -5.92
CA ALA A 543 10.69 -5.99 -4.53
C ALA A 543 10.21 -7.07 -3.52
N GLY A 544 10.36 -8.35 -3.88
CA GLY A 544 9.94 -9.49 -3.08
C GLY A 544 11.13 -10.17 -2.38
N PHE A 545 10.83 -11.02 -1.43
CA PHE A 545 11.80 -11.81 -0.67
C PHE A 545 11.61 -13.32 -0.89
N CYS A 546 12.69 -14.08 -0.79
CA CYS A 546 12.66 -15.53 -1.01
C CYS A 546 12.89 -16.36 0.25
N ASP A 547 13.27 -15.73 1.34
CA ASP A 547 13.54 -16.33 2.65
C ASP A 547 12.88 -15.46 3.72
N ILE A 548 11.81 -15.99 4.35
CA ILE A 548 11.02 -15.26 5.35
C ILE A 548 11.88 -14.92 6.59
N ILE A 549 12.80 -15.83 6.97
CA ILE A 549 13.65 -15.60 8.13
C ILE A 549 14.70 -14.53 7.83
N TRP A 550 15.26 -14.52 6.61
CA TRP A 550 16.14 -13.45 6.17
C TRP A 550 15.44 -12.11 6.19
N GLU A 551 14.23 -12.03 5.63
CA GLU A 551 13.43 -10.82 5.58
C GLU A 551 13.21 -10.24 6.98
N HIS A 552 12.79 -11.06 7.93
CA HIS A 552 12.56 -10.66 9.31
C HIS A 552 13.76 -9.92 9.94
N TYR A 553 15.00 -10.39 9.67
CA TYR A 553 16.21 -9.79 10.24
C TYR A 553 16.80 -8.62 9.43
N HIS A 554 16.27 -8.34 8.22
CA HIS A 554 16.82 -7.30 7.33
C HIS A 554 15.79 -6.23 6.95
N SER A 555 14.51 -6.44 7.27
CA SER A 555 13.42 -5.50 7.05
C SER A 555 13.40 -4.37 8.09
N ASN A 556 12.96 -3.18 7.70
CA ASN A 556 12.65 -2.11 8.64
C ASN A 556 11.26 -2.27 9.30
N ILE A 557 10.47 -3.30 8.92
CA ILE A 557 9.15 -3.62 9.47
C ILE A 557 9.04 -5.07 9.98
N PRO A 558 9.94 -5.54 10.85
CA PRO A 558 9.97 -6.96 11.29
C PRO A 558 8.69 -7.41 12.01
N ASP A 559 7.91 -6.47 12.57
CA ASP A 559 6.63 -6.77 13.21
C ASP A 559 5.59 -7.30 12.21
N TRP A 560 5.67 -6.89 10.94
CA TRP A 560 4.81 -7.41 9.88
C TRP A 560 5.02 -8.91 9.66
N ASP A 561 6.27 -9.37 9.70
CA ASP A 561 6.58 -10.82 9.54
C ASP A 561 5.97 -11.66 10.67
N TYR A 562 5.96 -11.14 11.89
CA TYR A 562 5.27 -11.82 13.00
C TYR A 562 3.76 -11.92 12.78
N LEU A 563 3.15 -10.87 12.22
CA LEU A 563 1.70 -10.85 11.94
C LEU A 563 1.33 -11.88 10.87
N GLU A 564 2.04 -11.90 9.76
CA GLU A 564 1.69 -12.68 8.58
C GLU A 564 2.28 -14.10 8.62
N ALA A 565 3.54 -14.25 9.04
CA ALA A 565 4.27 -15.51 8.94
C ALA A 565 4.40 -16.26 10.27
N GLY A 566 4.56 -15.54 11.38
CA GLY A 566 4.80 -16.10 12.71
C GLY A 566 6.23 -15.92 13.19
N ASP A 567 6.58 -16.59 14.30
CA ASP A 567 7.85 -16.40 15.02
C ASP A 567 9.02 -17.12 14.34
N PRO A 568 10.08 -16.41 13.91
CA PRO A 568 11.22 -16.99 13.18
C PRO A 568 12.07 -17.95 14.01
N VAL A 569 11.95 -17.95 15.35
CA VAL A 569 12.70 -18.83 16.23
C VAL A 569 11.92 -20.10 16.52
N THR A 570 10.66 -19.98 16.94
CA THR A 570 9.83 -21.12 17.38
C THR A 570 9.16 -21.84 16.21
N GLU A 571 8.95 -21.17 15.06
CA GLU A 571 8.28 -21.70 13.87
C GLU A 571 9.23 -21.86 12.67
N LYS A 572 10.54 -21.89 12.92
CA LYS A 572 11.59 -21.92 11.90
C LYS A 572 11.35 -22.93 10.77
N ASP A 573 10.99 -24.15 11.09
CA ASP A 573 10.82 -25.22 10.08
C ASP A 573 9.64 -24.89 9.14
N LYS A 574 8.55 -24.30 9.67
CA LYS A 574 7.42 -23.82 8.87
C LYS A 574 7.86 -22.68 7.95
N LEU A 575 8.55 -21.67 8.47
CA LEU A 575 8.99 -20.51 7.70
C LEU A 575 9.97 -20.90 6.60
N MET A 576 10.87 -21.85 6.85
CA MET A 576 11.76 -22.40 5.84
C MET A 576 10.98 -23.16 4.74
N ASP A 577 9.97 -23.95 5.08
CA ASP A 577 9.10 -24.61 4.10
C ASP A 577 8.28 -23.63 3.28
N ARG A 578 7.92 -22.46 3.85
CA ARG A 578 7.19 -21.38 3.16
C ARG A 578 8.10 -20.52 2.29
N SER A 579 9.40 -20.56 2.50
CA SER A 579 10.39 -19.74 1.79
C SER A 579 10.66 -20.28 0.38
N PRO A 580 10.46 -19.47 -0.69
CA PRO A 580 10.72 -19.86 -2.08
C PRO A 580 12.12 -20.43 -2.32
N ILE A 581 13.13 -19.94 -1.61
CA ILE A 581 14.52 -20.41 -1.72
C ILE A 581 14.69 -21.91 -1.40
N SER A 582 13.81 -22.47 -0.57
CA SER A 582 13.81 -23.89 -0.22
C SER A 582 13.31 -24.81 -1.33
N HIS A 583 12.69 -24.24 -2.38
CA HIS A 583 12.00 -24.99 -3.43
C HIS A 583 12.42 -24.59 -4.85
N VAL A 584 13.64 -24.10 -5.03
CA VAL A 584 14.16 -23.65 -6.34
C VAL A 584 14.12 -24.74 -7.42
N ASP A 585 14.19 -26.02 -7.02
CA ASP A 585 14.05 -27.17 -7.91
C ASP A 585 12.65 -27.28 -8.54
N LYS A 586 11.63 -26.70 -7.92
CA LYS A 586 10.21 -26.74 -8.34
C LYS A 586 9.81 -25.64 -9.32
N ILE A 587 10.71 -24.67 -9.60
CA ILE A 587 10.31 -23.53 -10.44
C ILE A 587 9.65 -24.00 -11.75
N SER A 588 8.46 -23.45 -12.02
CA SER A 588 7.59 -23.89 -13.12
C SER A 588 7.94 -23.29 -14.48
N GLY A 589 8.56 -22.09 -14.50
CA GLY A 589 8.87 -21.35 -15.73
C GLY A 589 9.91 -20.24 -15.50
N PRO A 590 10.16 -19.40 -16.52
CA PRO A 590 11.01 -18.21 -16.41
C PRO A 590 10.53 -17.24 -15.32
N LEU A 591 11.47 -16.66 -14.59
CA LEU A 591 11.21 -15.67 -13.54
C LEU A 591 12.00 -14.39 -13.80
N LEU A 592 11.30 -13.25 -13.80
CA LEU A 592 11.91 -11.92 -13.78
C LEU A 592 11.84 -11.39 -12.34
N LEU A 593 13.00 -11.02 -11.80
CA LEU A 593 13.14 -10.31 -10.54
C LEU A 593 13.41 -8.84 -10.83
N ILE A 594 12.74 -7.93 -10.13
CA ILE A 594 13.00 -6.48 -10.19
C ILE A 594 13.10 -5.96 -8.77
N HIS A 595 14.18 -5.23 -8.42
CA HIS A 595 14.39 -4.74 -7.07
C HIS A 595 15.15 -3.42 -7.03
N GLY A 596 14.79 -2.51 -6.10
CA GLY A 596 15.53 -1.29 -5.81
C GLY A 596 16.78 -1.60 -4.99
N ASP A 597 17.88 -0.88 -5.22
CA ASP A 597 19.11 -1.10 -4.44
C ASP A 597 19.22 -0.22 -3.18
N HIS A 598 18.17 0.56 -2.88
CA HIS A 598 18.00 1.34 -1.64
C HIS A 598 16.73 0.90 -0.89
N ASP A 599 16.28 -0.33 -1.11
CA ASP A 599 15.08 -0.86 -0.45
C ASP A 599 15.44 -1.38 0.94
N ASP A 600 15.06 -0.61 1.99
CA ASP A 600 15.23 -0.99 3.39
C ASP A 600 13.98 -1.68 3.97
N ARG A 601 12.86 -1.64 3.22
CA ARG A 601 11.62 -2.34 3.64
C ARG A 601 11.70 -3.83 3.35
N VAL A 602 12.09 -4.16 2.12
CA VAL A 602 12.37 -5.53 1.68
C VAL A 602 13.80 -5.55 1.13
N ASP A 603 14.72 -6.21 1.85
CA ASP A 603 16.12 -6.19 1.47
C ASP A 603 16.37 -6.87 0.12
N ILE A 604 17.09 -6.19 -0.78
CA ILE A 604 17.44 -6.70 -2.12
C ILE A 604 18.17 -8.04 -2.06
N GLY A 605 18.81 -8.39 -0.92
CA GLY A 605 19.47 -9.66 -0.70
C GLY A 605 18.55 -10.84 -0.89
N GLY A 606 17.25 -10.72 -0.56
CA GLY A 606 16.24 -11.74 -0.82
C GLY A 606 16.13 -12.09 -2.30
N SER A 607 15.99 -11.09 -3.18
CA SER A 607 15.97 -11.29 -4.63
C SER A 607 17.30 -11.80 -5.17
N GLN A 608 18.45 -11.29 -4.65
CA GLN A 608 19.77 -11.73 -5.07
C GLN A 608 20.03 -13.21 -4.74
N MET A 609 19.63 -13.65 -3.55
CA MET A 609 19.78 -15.06 -3.15
C MET A 609 19.00 -16.01 -4.08
N LEU A 610 17.75 -15.66 -4.42
CA LEU A 610 16.95 -16.48 -5.34
C LEU A 610 17.55 -16.50 -6.74
N TYR A 611 17.99 -15.33 -7.24
CA TYR A 611 18.67 -15.23 -8.54
C TYR A 611 19.89 -16.16 -8.61
N ASP A 612 20.78 -16.09 -7.61
CA ASP A 612 22.00 -16.90 -7.56
C ASP A 612 21.70 -18.39 -7.46
N ALA A 613 20.71 -18.78 -6.65
CA ALA A 613 20.28 -20.17 -6.50
C ALA A 613 19.72 -20.73 -7.83
N LEU A 614 18.81 -19.99 -8.49
CA LEU A 614 18.26 -20.39 -9.78
C LEU A 614 19.32 -20.46 -10.89
N LYS A 615 20.24 -19.50 -10.95
CA LYS A 615 21.37 -19.54 -11.91
C LYS A 615 22.27 -20.75 -11.68
N LYS A 616 22.56 -21.09 -10.42
CA LYS A 616 23.35 -22.27 -10.07
C LYS A 616 22.70 -23.57 -10.54
N GLU A 617 21.36 -23.66 -10.46
CA GLU A 617 20.57 -24.80 -10.94
C GLU A 617 20.32 -24.75 -12.47
N GLY A 618 20.84 -23.74 -13.19
CA GLY A 618 20.63 -23.58 -14.62
C GLY A 618 19.18 -23.24 -15.01
N LYS A 619 18.40 -22.69 -14.09
CA LYS A 619 17.01 -22.30 -14.31
C LYS A 619 16.89 -20.92 -14.98
N PRO A 620 15.86 -20.68 -15.78
CA PRO A 620 15.68 -19.39 -16.47
C PRO A 620 15.27 -18.30 -15.48
N VAL A 621 16.17 -17.35 -15.22
CA VAL A 621 15.91 -16.19 -14.35
C VAL A 621 16.63 -14.97 -14.87
N GLU A 622 15.95 -13.83 -14.82
CA GLU A 622 16.48 -12.49 -15.13
C GLU A 622 16.37 -11.62 -13.88
N PHE A 623 17.27 -10.64 -13.72
CA PHE A 623 17.25 -9.72 -12.60
C PHE A 623 17.55 -8.29 -13.05
N LEU A 624 16.59 -7.40 -12.85
CA LEU A 624 16.73 -5.95 -13.04
C LEU A 624 16.91 -5.27 -11.68
N ILE A 625 18.06 -4.63 -11.47
CA ILE A 625 18.31 -3.80 -10.29
C ILE A 625 17.95 -2.36 -10.65
N MET A 626 16.97 -1.79 -9.94
CA MET A 626 16.53 -0.41 -10.09
C MET A 626 17.43 0.52 -9.27
N LYS A 627 18.43 1.13 -9.92
CA LYS A 627 19.47 1.92 -9.26
C LYS A 627 18.95 3.20 -8.61
N GLY A 628 19.32 3.42 -7.34
CA GLY A 628 18.89 4.57 -6.55
C GLY A 628 17.40 4.58 -6.22
N GLN A 629 16.74 3.41 -6.30
CA GLN A 629 15.34 3.26 -5.96
C GLN A 629 15.19 2.44 -4.69
N GLY A 630 14.21 2.82 -3.85
CA GLY A 630 13.79 2.08 -2.67
C GLY A 630 12.67 1.09 -3.00
N HIS A 631 11.74 0.93 -2.05
CA HIS A 631 10.61 0.00 -2.19
C HIS A 631 9.62 0.38 -3.29
N GLY A 632 9.60 1.63 -3.78
CA GLY A 632 8.81 2.10 -4.91
C GLY A 632 9.69 2.75 -5.98
N TYR A 633 9.33 2.57 -7.26
CA TYR A 633 10.10 3.12 -8.40
C TYR A 633 9.48 4.43 -8.86
N LYS A 634 10.22 5.52 -8.69
CA LYS A 634 9.78 6.88 -8.95
C LYS A 634 10.52 7.48 -10.14
N GLY A 635 9.89 8.47 -10.77
CA GLY A 635 10.40 9.12 -11.98
C GLY A 635 10.04 8.37 -13.28
N ILE A 636 9.69 9.12 -14.32
CA ILE A 636 9.16 8.56 -15.57
C ILE A 636 10.18 7.62 -16.24
N ASP A 637 11.47 7.98 -16.27
CA ASP A 637 12.50 7.15 -16.88
C ASP A 637 12.64 5.78 -16.19
N ASN A 638 12.58 5.75 -14.85
CA ASN A 638 12.61 4.51 -14.09
C ASN A 638 11.35 3.67 -14.33
N GLN A 639 10.18 4.29 -14.33
CA GLN A 639 8.91 3.60 -14.60
C GLN A 639 8.86 3.09 -16.05
N MET A 640 9.38 3.85 -17.02
CA MET A 640 9.51 3.38 -18.40
C MET A 640 10.45 2.18 -18.53
N LEU A 641 11.60 2.19 -17.82
CA LEU A 641 12.51 1.04 -17.78
C LEU A 641 11.83 -0.18 -17.17
N TYR A 642 11.09 0.01 -16.08
CA TYR A 642 10.33 -1.01 -15.39
C TYR A 642 9.31 -1.70 -16.30
N TYR A 643 8.35 -0.95 -16.87
CA TYR A 643 7.32 -1.53 -17.74
C TYR A 643 7.87 -2.08 -19.04
N ARG A 644 8.91 -1.46 -19.63
CA ARG A 644 9.58 -1.99 -20.81
C ARG A 644 10.18 -3.36 -20.52
N THR A 645 10.89 -3.51 -19.41
CA THR A 645 11.50 -4.79 -19.03
C THR A 645 10.44 -5.87 -18.80
N ILE A 646 9.35 -5.53 -18.13
CA ILE A 646 8.23 -6.47 -17.89
C ILE A 646 7.60 -6.91 -19.21
N LEU A 647 7.17 -5.98 -20.05
CA LEU A 647 6.50 -6.31 -21.31
C LEU A 647 7.42 -7.08 -22.25
N ASP A 648 8.70 -6.70 -22.35
CA ASP A 648 9.69 -7.44 -23.15
C ASP A 648 9.90 -8.87 -22.63
N PHE A 649 9.94 -9.05 -21.30
CA PHE A 649 10.05 -10.37 -20.68
C PHE A 649 8.82 -11.23 -20.99
N ILE A 650 7.61 -10.71 -20.79
CA ILE A 650 6.36 -11.43 -21.07
C ILE A 650 6.23 -11.78 -22.55
N ALA A 651 6.63 -10.85 -23.45
CA ALA A 651 6.55 -11.08 -24.90
C ALA A 651 7.43 -12.25 -25.39
N ARG A 652 8.56 -12.51 -24.69
CA ARG A 652 9.51 -13.60 -25.03
C ARG A 652 9.14 -14.94 -24.44
N ASN A 653 8.29 -14.94 -23.40
CA ASN A 653 7.88 -16.11 -22.64
C ASN A 653 6.36 -16.31 -22.73
#